data_a37a40feb8eca1662792bfee28698602
#
_entry.id   a37a40feb8eca1662792bfee28698602
#
_cell.length_a   1.000
_cell.length_b   1.000
_cell.length_c   1.000
_cell.angle_alpha   90.00
_cell.angle_beta   90.00
_cell.angle_gamma   90.00
#
_symmetry.space_group_name_H-M   'P 1'
#
loop_
_entity.id
_entity.type
_entity.pdbx_description
1 polymer ?
#
loop_
_entity_poly.entity_id
_entity_poly.type
_entity_poly.pdbx_seq_one_letter_code
_entity_poly.pdbx_strand_id
1 'polypeptide(L)'
;MKIKLTICIAFVILINLSGCANFKPQFKTKNDTELMNEKKVSHSFYLIGDAGNSANESGALDLLRKQLDKASKNSTVIFLGDNIYPKGLPKKNDKGRVDAINQLKAQTNVVSNFSGETIFIPGNHDWYNGGITGLKRQEEFIEKKIGKNSFLPENGCPIEKVDISKDIVLIIIDSEWYLTNWDKHPGINSDCEIKTRESFFDEYESLIKKARGKTTIVALHHPIFTNGSHGGQYSFKSHLEPLPIIGTIKNILRRTGGVTTVDQQNKRYNDLRKRIITLSQENEKTIFVSGHEHSLQYIVEDNLPQIVSGSGSKSSATRMVGTGLFSYGSVGIARLDINEDGSSDVAFYSSVGNKKVFQTEIFSANKKATVNYPSNFSKFQRSAIYAEKEIKKSNFYTSIWGERYRTYYGVKVEAPIVNLDTLFGGLLPVRKGGGHQSKSLRLKDSRGSEYVMRALRKNAVQYLQAVAFKNQYVKDEFRDTYTEGLLLDVFTGSHPYAPFTIGTLADKIGVFHTNPVLYYVPKQNALGYYNDDFGDELYMIEERASDGHGNQKSFGYSDELISTTDLLKELHKDEDIILDETAYIRARLFDMLIGDWDRHEDQWRWAKFKEQSKTVYRPVPRDRDQAFSIMADGALLGVVTKILPSLRLMQSYGEELKSPKWFNLEPYPLDMALINESVKTVWDKQVQLITTNISEKIIDEAFTFFPKEVSDESVEEIKRKLIGRLQNLQTISDQYFLEINKYGVVKGTNKDDFFEIKRHQNKTTVTAYRIKKGVKSDVFFKKTYSKLATKEIWIYGLDDDDCFEVTGQGTDFIKVRLVGGQNKDTYNVQNGKKVVVYDFKTKENEFVTKRGLRKLTDNYETNVYDYKKLKYNSNLLIPSFGSNPDDGF
;
A
#
# COMPACT_ATOMS: atom_id res chain seq x y z
N MET A 1 9.63 13.52 -58.29
CA MET A 1 9.47 12.72 -57.09
C MET A 1 10.56 12.97 -56.02
N LYS A 2 11.82 12.99 -56.35
CA LYS A 2 12.91 13.28 -55.39
C LYS A 2 12.82 14.64 -54.66
N ILE A 3 12.49 15.74 -55.38
CA ILE A 3 12.36 17.08 -54.77
C ILE A 3 11.19 17.15 -53.77
N LYS A 4 10.04 16.49 -54.05
CA LYS A 4 8.92 16.45 -53.11
C LYS A 4 9.25 15.65 -51.85
N LEU A 5 10.02 14.57 -51.96
CA LEU A 5 10.49 13.77 -50.84
C LEU A 5 11.46 14.54 -49.99
N THR A 6 12.38 15.27 -50.58
CA THR A 6 13.36 16.12 -49.88
C THR A 6 12.68 17.28 -49.13
N ILE A 7 11.60 17.88 -49.73
CA ILE A 7 10.83 18.91 -49.10
C ILE A 7 9.98 18.34 -47.93
N CYS A 8 9.39 17.16 -48.11
CA CYS A 8 8.66 16.48 -47.02
C CYS A 8 9.63 16.10 -45.87
N ILE A 9 10.80 15.58 -46.21
CA ILE A 9 11.80 15.25 -45.18
C ILE A 9 12.31 16.51 -44.47
N ALA A 10 12.59 17.61 -45.22
CA ALA A 10 12.97 18.90 -44.66
C ALA A 10 11.85 19.51 -43.79
N PHE A 11 10.58 19.34 -44.18
CA PHE A 11 9.43 19.83 -43.41
C PHE A 11 9.20 19.01 -42.15
N VAL A 12 9.37 17.68 -42.21
CA VAL A 12 9.33 16.80 -41.03
C VAL A 12 10.51 17.11 -40.09
N ILE A 13 11.69 17.40 -40.61
CA ILE A 13 12.85 17.82 -39.80
C ILE A 13 12.59 19.20 -39.20
N LEU A 14 12.03 20.17 -39.90
CA LEU A 14 11.69 21.50 -39.40
C LEU A 14 10.60 21.46 -38.31
N ILE A 15 9.58 20.61 -38.45
CA ILE A 15 8.54 20.43 -37.42
C ILE A 15 9.14 19.80 -36.16
N ASN A 16 10.10 18.88 -36.29
CA ASN A 16 10.78 18.30 -35.14
C ASN A 16 11.77 19.28 -34.48
N LEU A 17 12.33 20.24 -35.20
CA LEU A 17 13.26 21.25 -34.67
C LEU A 17 12.59 22.28 -33.74
N SER A 18 11.33 22.60 -33.98
CA SER A 18 10.59 23.54 -33.12
C SER A 18 10.15 22.92 -31.77
N GLY A 19 10.40 21.64 -31.60
CA GLY A 19 9.98 20.86 -30.45
C GLY A 19 11.12 20.28 -29.59
N CYS A 20 12.39 20.64 -29.78
CA CYS A 20 13.51 20.09 -28.98
C CYS A 20 13.62 20.74 -27.60
N ALA A 21 14.10 19.94 -26.63
CA ALA A 21 14.45 20.45 -25.30
C ALA A 21 15.58 21.49 -25.35
N ASN A 22 15.55 22.47 -24.46
CA ASN A 22 16.51 23.56 -24.41
C ASN A 22 16.87 23.92 -22.96
N PHE A 23 17.86 24.81 -22.79
CA PHE A 23 18.38 25.25 -21.48
C PHE A 23 17.74 26.54 -20.96
N LYS A 24 16.74 27.10 -21.66
CA LYS A 24 16.11 28.36 -21.25
C LYS A 24 14.98 28.08 -20.23
N PRO A 25 14.70 29.01 -19.32
CA PRO A 25 13.56 28.90 -18.43
C PRO A 25 12.25 28.92 -19.24
N GLN A 26 11.34 28.04 -18.91
CA GLN A 26 10.01 27.88 -19.53
C GLN A 26 8.95 27.96 -18.46
N PHE A 27 7.87 28.70 -18.73
CA PHE A 27 6.76 28.97 -17.83
C PHE A 27 5.43 28.73 -18.54
N LYS A 28 4.43 28.13 -17.85
CA LYS A 28 3.08 27.93 -18.42
C LYS A 28 2.26 29.23 -18.40
N THR A 29 2.43 30.03 -17.37
CA THR A 29 1.83 31.34 -17.21
C THR A 29 2.91 32.42 -17.12
N LYS A 30 2.56 33.72 -17.34
CA LYS A 30 3.52 34.78 -17.03
C LYS A 30 4.02 34.61 -15.59
N ASN A 31 5.31 34.71 -15.43
CA ASN A 31 5.98 34.54 -14.15
C ASN A 31 5.65 35.74 -13.25
N ASP A 32 4.63 35.64 -12.44
CA ASP A 32 4.32 36.60 -11.38
C ASP A 32 5.25 36.28 -10.19
N THR A 33 6.53 36.69 -10.32
CA THR A 33 7.46 36.71 -9.18
C THR A 33 7.10 37.82 -8.18
N GLU A 34 5.99 38.54 -8.40
CA GLU A 34 5.52 39.59 -7.56
C GLU A 34 4.80 39.07 -6.32
N LEU A 35 5.42 39.34 -5.16
CA LEU A 35 4.81 39.52 -3.84
C LEU A 35 3.75 38.52 -3.43
N MET A 36 4.16 37.25 -3.18
CA MET A 36 3.41 36.49 -2.19
C MET A 36 3.57 37.17 -0.84
N ASN A 37 2.46 37.44 -0.15
CA ASN A 37 2.47 37.95 1.22
C ASN A 37 3.38 37.05 2.06
N GLU A 38 4.24 37.65 2.89
CA GLU A 38 5.10 36.91 3.80
C GLU A 38 4.22 36.08 4.74
N LYS A 39 4.22 34.77 4.50
CA LYS A 39 3.55 33.78 5.33
C LYS A 39 4.50 33.34 6.44
N LYS A 40 3.94 32.99 7.59
CA LYS A 40 4.75 32.42 8.69
C LYS A 40 5.08 30.96 8.41
N VAL A 41 6.36 30.70 8.14
CA VAL A 41 6.86 29.37 7.80
C VAL A 41 6.96 28.51 9.07
N SER A 42 6.36 27.33 9.04
CA SER A 42 6.48 26.29 10.07
C SER A 42 7.75 25.47 9.89
N HIS A 43 8.05 25.05 8.63
CA HIS A 43 9.23 24.28 8.29
C HIS A 43 9.67 24.52 6.84
N SER A 44 10.98 24.55 6.58
CA SER A 44 11.56 24.71 5.26
C SER A 44 12.37 23.48 4.85
N PHE A 45 12.19 22.98 3.62
CA PHE A 45 13.01 21.96 3.00
C PHE A 45 13.89 22.56 1.91
N TYR A 46 15.21 22.37 1.99
CA TYR A 46 16.18 22.74 0.97
C TYR A 46 16.54 21.49 0.17
N LEU A 47 16.27 21.50 -1.12
CA LEU A 47 16.30 20.33 -1.99
C LEU A 47 17.41 20.47 -3.03
N ILE A 48 18.34 19.52 -3.04
CA ILE A 48 19.44 19.45 -4.00
C ILE A 48 19.74 17.99 -4.35
N GLY A 49 19.67 17.62 -5.62
CA GLY A 49 20.06 16.31 -6.13
C GLY A 49 21.22 16.39 -7.09
N ASP A 50 21.83 15.25 -7.40
CA ASP A 50 22.89 15.12 -8.42
C ASP A 50 24.10 16.03 -8.14
N ALA A 51 24.45 16.21 -6.88
CA ALA A 51 25.55 17.05 -6.43
C ALA A 51 26.93 16.34 -6.49
N GLY A 52 26.98 15.07 -6.85
CA GLY A 52 28.16 14.21 -6.78
C GLY A 52 29.29 14.49 -7.77
N ASN A 53 29.23 15.53 -8.59
CA ASN A 53 30.35 15.93 -9.44
C ASN A 53 30.98 17.28 -9.00
N SER A 54 30.75 17.63 -7.74
CA SER A 54 31.08 18.93 -7.16
C SER A 54 32.36 18.92 -6.33
N ALA A 55 33.39 18.14 -6.73
CA ALA A 55 34.67 18.11 -6.00
C ALA A 55 35.40 19.47 -5.98
N ASN A 56 35.08 20.36 -6.92
CA ASN A 56 35.56 21.73 -6.98
C ASN A 56 34.32 22.64 -7.06
N GLU A 57 33.84 23.12 -5.92
CA GLU A 57 32.83 24.16 -5.74
C GLU A 57 31.82 24.30 -6.89
N SER A 58 30.71 23.55 -6.82
CA SER A 58 29.59 23.81 -7.75
C SER A 58 28.85 25.07 -7.31
N GLY A 59 28.42 25.90 -8.25
CA GLY A 59 27.59 27.05 -7.95
C GLY A 59 26.31 26.73 -7.18
N ALA A 60 25.79 25.50 -7.26
CA ALA A 60 24.63 25.06 -6.49
C ALA A 60 24.97 24.84 -5.01
N LEU A 61 26.13 24.28 -4.67
CA LEU A 61 26.55 24.10 -3.28
C LEU A 61 26.78 25.44 -2.60
N ASP A 62 27.38 26.43 -3.30
CA ASP A 62 27.55 27.79 -2.77
C ASP A 62 26.22 28.52 -2.61
N LEU A 63 25.31 28.32 -3.56
CA LEU A 63 23.94 28.83 -3.46
C LEU A 63 23.21 28.23 -2.26
N LEU A 64 23.34 26.90 -2.06
CA LEU A 64 22.78 26.21 -0.90
C LEU A 64 23.34 26.78 0.41
N ARG A 65 24.67 26.92 0.53
CA ARG A 65 25.31 27.50 1.73
C ARG A 65 24.71 28.87 2.08
N LYS A 66 24.60 29.76 1.09
CA LYS A 66 24.00 31.10 1.28
C LYS A 66 22.54 31.08 1.72
N GLN A 67 21.78 30.06 1.31
CA GLN A 67 20.41 29.87 1.78
C GLN A 67 20.39 29.33 3.20
N LEU A 68 21.26 28.37 3.54
CA LEU A 68 21.37 27.77 4.86
C LEU A 68 21.87 28.74 5.93
N ASP A 69 22.73 29.68 5.58
CA ASP A 69 23.18 30.76 6.49
C ASP A 69 22.02 31.61 7.04
N LYS A 70 20.87 31.60 6.34
CA LYS A 70 19.65 32.33 6.72
C LYS A 70 18.55 31.41 7.25
N ALA A 71 18.79 30.09 7.25
CA ALA A 71 17.79 29.09 7.60
C ALA A 71 17.56 29.02 9.11
N SER A 72 16.32 28.79 9.51
CA SER A 72 15.99 28.51 10.92
C SER A 72 16.31 27.08 11.28
N LYS A 73 16.32 26.77 12.59
CA LYS A 73 16.45 25.39 13.07
C LYS A 73 15.31 24.47 12.61
N ASN A 74 14.13 25.03 12.31
CA ASN A 74 12.99 24.29 11.77
C ASN A 74 13.15 24.14 10.26
N SER A 75 14.22 23.49 9.84
CA SER A 75 14.48 23.23 8.43
C SER A 75 15.27 21.96 8.21
N THR A 76 15.11 21.36 7.04
CA THR A 76 15.77 20.12 6.63
C THR A 76 16.41 20.31 5.26
N VAL A 77 17.66 19.90 5.11
CA VAL A 77 18.31 19.76 3.80
C VAL A 77 18.17 18.31 3.33
N ILE A 78 17.72 18.12 2.09
CA ILE A 78 17.66 16.78 1.49
C ILE A 78 18.54 16.75 0.25
N PHE A 79 19.60 15.91 0.29
CA PHE A 79 20.37 15.53 -0.89
C PHE A 79 19.65 14.38 -1.60
N LEU A 80 19.09 14.65 -2.78
CA LEU A 80 18.14 13.81 -3.50
C LEU A 80 18.81 12.73 -4.38
N GLY A 81 19.93 12.18 -3.92
CA GLY A 81 20.64 11.10 -4.58
C GLY A 81 21.67 11.56 -5.64
N ASP A 82 22.37 10.55 -6.19
CA ASP A 82 23.55 10.74 -7.04
C ASP A 82 24.61 11.63 -6.37
N ASN A 83 24.94 11.20 -5.15
CA ASN A 83 25.90 11.90 -4.28
C ASN A 83 27.35 11.66 -4.72
N ILE A 84 27.60 10.65 -5.58
CA ILE A 84 28.92 10.31 -6.10
C ILE A 84 28.85 9.91 -7.58
N TYR A 85 29.52 10.65 -8.44
CA TYR A 85 29.73 10.30 -9.85
C TYR A 85 31.12 9.77 -10.14
N PRO A 86 31.32 8.91 -11.16
CA PRO A 86 30.25 8.27 -11.96
C PRO A 86 29.70 6.99 -11.33
N LYS A 87 30.24 6.53 -10.23
CA LYS A 87 29.86 5.29 -9.53
C LYS A 87 30.09 5.47 -8.04
N GLY A 88 29.15 5.20 -7.19
CA GLY A 88 29.18 5.30 -5.73
C GLY A 88 30.53 5.12 -5.02
N LEU A 89 30.58 4.93 -3.72
CA LEU A 89 31.83 4.92 -2.95
C LEU A 89 32.64 3.62 -3.12
N PRO A 90 33.84 3.64 -3.78
CA PRO A 90 34.68 2.45 -3.95
C PRO A 90 35.22 1.90 -2.63
N LYS A 91 35.75 0.66 -2.63
CA LYS A 91 36.48 0.07 -1.50
C LYS A 91 37.73 0.89 -1.15
N LYS A 92 38.23 0.73 0.07
CA LYS A 92 39.29 1.57 0.66
C LYS A 92 40.53 1.76 -0.22
N ASN A 93 40.94 0.76 -0.94
CA ASN A 93 42.17 0.76 -1.76
C ASN A 93 41.91 0.88 -3.28
N ASP A 94 40.62 1.08 -3.66
CA ASP A 94 40.28 1.10 -5.09
C ASP A 94 40.56 2.48 -5.71
N LYS A 95 40.86 2.46 -7.03
CA LYS A 95 41.01 3.66 -7.85
C LYS A 95 39.70 4.47 -7.82
N GLY A 96 39.81 5.80 -7.72
CA GLY A 96 38.67 6.72 -7.70
C GLY A 96 38.05 6.94 -6.31
N ARG A 97 38.51 6.22 -5.24
CA ARG A 97 37.98 6.45 -3.90
C ARG A 97 38.25 7.84 -3.34
N VAL A 98 39.46 8.42 -3.65
CA VAL A 98 39.82 9.77 -3.20
C VAL A 98 38.86 10.80 -3.81
N ASP A 99 38.56 10.70 -5.08
CA ASP A 99 37.64 11.59 -5.78
C ASP A 99 36.21 11.47 -5.24
N ALA A 100 35.73 10.24 -5.02
CA ALA A 100 34.44 9.97 -4.41
C ALA A 100 34.30 10.57 -3.01
N ILE A 101 35.37 10.43 -2.19
CA ILE A 101 35.40 11.06 -0.85
C ILE A 101 35.39 12.58 -0.94
N ASN A 102 36.11 13.18 -1.90
CA ASN A 102 36.13 14.63 -2.08
C ASN A 102 34.71 15.16 -2.48
N GLN A 103 34.00 14.43 -3.34
CA GLN A 103 32.60 14.76 -3.69
C GLN A 103 31.69 14.75 -2.45
N LEU A 104 31.79 13.73 -1.61
CA LEU A 104 31.02 13.69 -0.35
C LEU A 104 31.43 14.77 0.64
N LYS A 105 32.74 15.05 0.74
CA LYS A 105 33.24 16.16 1.60
C LYS A 105 32.71 17.51 1.15
N ALA A 106 32.63 17.78 -0.15
CA ALA A 106 32.09 19.02 -0.66
C ALA A 106 30.64 19.23 -0.20
N GLN A 107 29.83 18.18 -0.24
CA GLN A 107 28.43 18.22 0.18
C GLN A 107 28.30 18.31 1.72
N THR A 108 29.03 17.49 2.48
CA THR A 108 28.97 17.50 3.95
C THR A 108 29.53 18.81 4.56
N ASN A 109 30.48 19.45 3.90
CA ASN A 109 31.03 20.73 4.35
C ASN A 109 30.04 21.90 4.19
N VAL A 110 29.11 21.83 3.23
CA VAL A 110 28.08 22.88 3.06
C VAL A 110 27.13 22.94 4.26
N VAL A 111 26.86 21.83 4.88
CA VAL A 111 25.92 21.69 6.00
C VAL A 111 26.60 21.64 7.38
N SER A 112 27.93 21.83 7.44
CA SER A 112 28.70 21.70 8.70
C SER A 112 28.28 22.69 9.80
N ASN A 113 27.78 23.88 9.43
CA ASN A 113 27.30 24.91 10.34
C ASN A 113 25.77 25.04 10.35
N PHE A 114 25.07 24.16 9.67
CA PHE A 114 23.62 24.19 9.58
C PHE A 114 23.01 23.64 10.88
N SER A 115 22.06 24.36 11.45
CA SER A 115 21.40 24.02 12.72
C SER A 115 20.14 23.15 12.56
N GLY A 116 19.68 22.92 11.35
CA GLY A 116 18.56 22.04 11.01
C GLY A 116 19.02 20.60 10.74
N GLU A 117 18.12 19.78 10.23
CA GLU A 117 18.39 18.38 9.88
C GLU A 117 18.99 18.25 8.48
N THR A 118 19.86 17.25 8.30
CA THR A 118 20.47 16.93 6.99
C THR A 118 20.24 15.47 6.67
N ILE A 119 19.67 15.21 5.51
CA ILE A 119 19.35 13.86 5.01
C ILE A 119 19.93 13.69 3.62
N PHE A 120 20.64 12.59 3.42
CA PHE A 120 21.07 12.10 2.12
C PHE A 120 20.22 10.90 1.73
N ILE A 121 19.77 10.82 0.48
CA ILE A 121 19.12 9.64 -0.06
C ILE A 121 19.97 9.03 -1.18
N PRO A 122 19.85 7.72 -1.48
CA PRO A 122 20.58 7.11 -2.59
C PRO A 122 19.98 7.46 -3.96
N GLY A 123 20.86 7.61 -4.96
CA GLY A 123 20.51 7.64 -6.38
C GLY A 123 21.08 6.43 -7.11
N ASN A 124 20.81 6.27 -8.41
CA ASN A 124 21.28 5.11 -9.17
C ASN A 124 22.82 5.05 -9.29
N HIS A 125 23.51 6.19 -9.37
CA HIS A 125 24.98 6.21 -9.41
C HIS A 125 25.60 5.75 -8.10
N ASP A 126 24.96 5.97 -6.96
CA ASP A 126 25.41 5.50 -5.65
C ASP A 126 25.41 3.96 -5.55
N TRP A 127 24.51 3.28 -6.26
CA TRP A 127 24.42 1.82 -6.35
C TRP A 127 25.48 1.16 -7.26
N TYR A 128 26.06 1.87 -8.21
CA TYR A 128 26.91 1.26 -9.26
C TYR A 128 28.25 0.74 -8.75
N ASN A 129 28.60 0.95 -7.48
CA ASN A 129 29.86 0.42 -6.91
C ASN A 129 29.58 -0.70 -5.87
N GLY A 130 29.12 -1.84 -6.35
CA GLY A 130 28.88 -3.01 -5.50
C GLY A 130 27.52 -3.04 -4.81
N GLY A 131 26.53 -2.30 -5.33
CA GLY A 131 25.15 -2.33 -4.83
C GLY A 131 25.07 -1.96 -3.35
N ILE A 132 24.34 -2.78 -2.57
CA ILE A 132 24.13 -2.58 -1.14
C ILE A 132 25.42 -2.38 -0.33
N THR A 133 26.50 -3.09 -0.67
CA THR A 133 27.77 -2.93 0.06
C THR A 133 28.45 -1.60 -0.24
N GLY A 134 28.20 -1.02 -1.40
CA GLY A 134 28.64 0.34 -1.77
C GLY A 134 27.87 1.40 -1.03
N LEU A 135 26.54 1.24 -0.94
CA LEU A 135 25.65 2.12 -0.19
C LEU A 135 26.02 2.14 1.30
N LYS A 136 26.20 0.99 1.94
CA LYS A 136 26.61 0.93 3.36
C LYS A 136 27.92 1.65 3.63
N ARG A 137 28.90 1.58 2.73
CA ARG A 137 30.13 2.35 2.87
C ARG A 137 29.91 3.87 2.77
N GLN A 138 28.93 4.28 1.95
CA GLN A 138 28.56 5.69 1.82
C GLN A 138 27.79 6.18 3.04
N GLU A 139 26.83 5.41 3.52
CA GLU A 139 26.09 5.60 4.76
C GLU A 139 27.05 5.79 5.95
N GLU A 140 27.97 4.85 6.19
CA GLU A 140 29.00 4.94 7.22
C GLU A 140 29.85 6.23 7.13
N PHE A 141 30.19 6.65 5.91
CA PHE A 141 30.97 7.87 5.73
C PHE A 141 30.17 9.13 6.07
N ILE A 142 28.92 9.23 5.60
CA ILE A 142 28.06 10.39 5.79
C ILE A 142 27.66 10.49 7.28
N GLU A 143 27.21 9.40 7.87
CA GLU A 143 26.83 9.37 9.28
C GLU A 143 27.99 9.69 10.26
N LYS A 144 29.20 9.25 9.91
CA LYS A 144 30.39 9.63 10.68
C LYS A 144 30.67 11.13 10.62
N LYS A 145 30.22 11.83 9.58
CA LYS A 145 30.47 13.28 9.37
C LYS A 145 29.36 14.15 9.93
N ILE A 146 28.13 13.74 9.82
CA ILE A 146 26.94 14.54 10.13
C ILE A 146 26.23 14.01 11.38
N GLY A 147 26.08 12.70 11.51
CA GLY A 147 25.37 12.05 12.62
C GLY A 147 24.55 10.86 12.12
N LYS A 148 24.07 10.05 13.06
CA LYS A 148 23.17 8.94 12.74
C LYS A 148 21.90 9.44 12.05
N ASN A 149 21.30 8.58 11.25
CA ASN A 149 20.07 8.85 10.50
C ASN A 149 20.22 10.00 9.47
N SER A 150 21.45 10.29 9.01
CA SER A 150 21.68 11.29 7.96
C SER A 150 21.83 10.69 6.56
N PHE A 151 21.79 9.36 6.43
CA PHE A 151 21.66 8.66 5.13
C PHE A 151 20.48 7.68 5.22
N LEU A 152 19.40 7.96 4.49
CA LEU A 152 18.15 7.25 4.58
C LEU A 152 17.66 6.80 3.19
N PRO A 153 16.98 5.65 3.06
CA PRO A 153 16.68 4.69 4.12
C PRO A 153 17.94 3.96 4.62
N GLU A 154 17.96 3.61 5.91
CA GLU A 154 19.09 2.93 6.54
C GLU A 154 19.34 1.55 5.94
N ASN A 155 20.59 1.10 5.97
CA ASN A 155 21.02 -0.25 5.57
C ASN A 155 20.69 -0.62 4.12
N GLY A 156 20.33 0.35 3.27
CA GLY A 156 19.86 0.15 1.90
C GLY A 156 18.49 -0.49 1.80
N CYS A 157 17.65 -0.30 2.81
CA CYS A 157 16.25 -0.70 2.79
C CYS A 157 15.43 0.21 1.85
N PRO A 158 14.26 -0.23 1.37
CA PRO A 158 13.56 0.49 0.29
C PRO A 158 12.85 1.75 0.70
N ILE A 159 12.44 1.86 1.98
CA ILE A 159 11.55 2.94 2.41
C ILE A 159 11.72 3.21 3.89
N GLU A 160 11.65 4.49 4.25
CA GLU A 160 11.69 4.93 5.63
C GLU A 160 10.82 6.16 5.84
N LYS A 161 10.20 6.27 7.02
CA LYS A 161 9.36 7.41 7.42
C LYS A 161 10.05 8.23 8.51
N VAL A 162 10.09 9.55 8.30
CA VAL A 162 10.55 10.53 9.29
C VAL A 162 9.39 11.46 9.68
N ASP A 163 9.05 11.52 10.95
CA ASP A 163 8.06 12.48 11.46
C ASP A 163 8.75 13.83 11.73
N ILE A 164 8.65 14.77 10.82
CA ILE A 164 9.23 16.11 10.95
C ILE A 164 8.50 16.93 12.03
N SER A 165 7.17 16.81 12.07
CA SER A 165 6.33 17.42 13.09
C SER A 165 5.01 16.66 13.19
N LYS A 166 4.11 17.14 14.09
CA LYS A 166 2.75 16.57 14.17
C LYS A 166 1.97 16.66 12.84
N ASP A 167 2.27 17.67 12.01
CA ASP A 167 1.53 18.03 10.79
C ASP A 167 2.34 17.75 9.50
N ILE A 168 3.61 17.33 9.59
CA ILE A 168 4.51 17.11 8.45
C ILE A 168 5.19 15.75 8.57
N VAL A 169 5.09 14.95 7.50
CA VAL A 169 5.74 13.64 7.37
C VAL A 169 6.63 13.62 6.14
N LEU A 170 7.82 13.07 6.27
CA LEU A 170 8.73 12.77 5.16
C LEU A 170 8.78 11.25 4.97
N ILE A 171 8.48 10.78 3.78
CA ILE A 171 8.64 9.38 3.35
C ILE A 171 9.79 9.36 2.35
N ILE A 172 10.81 8.57 2.64
CA ILE A 172 12.00 8.43 1.82
C ILE A 172 11.97 7.07 1.12
N ILE A 173 12.18 7.06 -0.19
CA ILE A 173 12.17 5.85 -1.02
C ILE A 173 13.48 5.73 -1.76
N ASP A 174 14.18 4.61 -1.59
CA ASP A 174 15.24 4.20 -2.50
C ASP A 174 14.63 3.62 -3.78
N SER A 175 14.45 4.47 -4.78
CA SER A 175 13.87 4.08 -6.06
C SER A 175 14.75 3.13 -6.87
N GLU A 176 16.10 3.19 -6.74
CA GLU A 176 16.99 2.26 -7.41
C GLU A 176 16.88 0.85 -6.83
N TRP A 177 16.60 0.69 -5.53
CA TRP A 177 16.25 -0.60 -4.94
C TRP A 177 15.12 -1.30 -5.71
N TYR A 178 14.08 -0.57 -6.08
CA TYR A 178 12.96 -1.11 -6.86
C TYR A 178 13.36 -1.42 -8.31
N LEU A 179 14.15 -0.55 -8.94
CA LEU A 179 14.49 -0.61 -10.37
C LEU A 179 15.57 -1.62 -10.68
N THR A 180 16.53 -1.84 -9.78
CA THR A 180 17.69 -2.70 -10.03
C THR A 180 17.31 -4.19 -10.21
N ASN A 181 18.19 -4.95 -10.82
CA ASN A 181 18.02 -6.39 -10.97
C ASN A 181 18.48 -7.13 -9.71
N TRP A 182 17.53 -7.57 -8.90
CA TRP A 182 17.80 -8.25 -7.63
C TRP A 182 18.54 -9.57 -7.76
N ASP A 183 18.42 -10.27 -8.89
CA ASP A 183 19.17 -11.51 -9.14
C ASP A 183 20.70 -11.29 -9.17
N LYS A 184 21.12 -10.03 -9.36
CA LYS A 184 22.53 -9.61 -9.25
C LYS A 184 22.93 -9.19 -7.83
N HIS A 185 21.97 -9.06 -6.94
CA HIS A 185 22.13 -8.57 -5.57
C HIS A 185 21.39 -9.48 -4.57
N PRO A 186 21.75 -10.77 -4.44
CA PRO A 186 20.99 -11.76 -3.64
C PRO A 186 20.94 -11.42 -2.15
N GLY A 187 21.79 -10.52 -1.66
CA GLY A 187 21.74 -10.00 -0.28
C GLY A 187 21.02 -8.66 -0.12
N ILE A 188 20.29 -8.20 -1.15
CA ILE A 188 19.72 -6.84 -1.19
C ILE A 188 18.81 -6.50 0.00
N ASN A 189 18.10 -7.49 0.54
CA ASN A 189 17.14 -7.31 1.63
C ASN A 189 17.53 -8.07 2.90
N SER A 190 18.80 -8.47 3.07
CA SER A 190 19.21 -9.24 4.24
C SER A 190 18.94 -8.53 5.56
N ASP A 191 19.11 -7.20 5.60
CA ASP A 191 18.94 -6.39 6.81
C ASP A 191 17.62 -5.59 6.80
N CYS A 192 16.66 -5.94 5.94
CA CYS A 192 15.42 -5.19 5.78
C CYS A 192 14.19 -6.04 6.13
N GLU A 193 13.18 -5.44 6.74
CA GLU A 193 11.89 -6.10 6.99
C GLU A 193 11.10 -6.34 5.68
N ILE A 194 11.29 -5.47 4.69
CA ILE A 194 10.61 -5.54 3.39
C ILE A 194 11.41 -6.44 2.47
N LYS A 195 10.84 -7.58 2.10
CA LYS A 195 11.51 -8.62 1.30
C LYS A 195 11.04 -8.69 -0.16
N THR A 196 9.94 -8.03 -0.52
CA THR A 196 9.38 -8.09 -1.88
C THR A 196 8.97 -6.71 -2.39
N ARG A 197 8.89 -6.55 -3.73
CA ARG A 197 8.35 -5.32 -4.33
C ARG A 197 6.88 -5.12 -3.99
N GLU A 198 6.12 -6.18 -3.75
CA GLU A 198 4.72 -6.07 -3.35
C GLU A 198 4.61 -5.61 -1.90
N SER A 199 5.39 -6.17 -0.97
CA SER A 199 5.41 -5.70 0.42
C SER A 199 5.92 -4.25 0.56
N PHE A 200 6.73 -3.77 -0.38
CA PHE A 200 7.08 -2.34 -0.45
C PHE A 200 5.85 -1.47 -0.73
N PHE A 201 4.99 -1.86 -1.65
CA PHE A 201 3.76 -1.09 -1.91
C PHE A 201 2.77 -1.18 -0.75
N ASP A 202 2.68 -2.33 -0.08
CA ASP A 202 1.86 -2.47 1.14
C ASP A 202 2.34 -1.52 2.24
N GLU A 203 3.66 -1.41 2.43
CA GLU A 203 4.24 -0.46 3.38
C GLU A 203 3.99 0.99 2.96
N TYR A 204 4.25 1.33 1.70
CA TYR A 204 4.01 2.68 1.18
C TYR A 204 2.55 3.09 1.36
N GLU A 205 1.61 2.22 1.01
CA GLU A 205 0.18 2.44 1.22
C GLU A 205 -0.17 2.66 2.70
N SER A 206 0.40 1.83 3.57
CA SER A 206 0.23 1.96 5.03
C SER A 206 0.71 3.32 5.53
N LEU A 207 1.90 3.76 5.09
CA LEU A 207 2.48 5.05 5.48
C LEU A 207 1.66 6.24 4.97
N ILE A 208 1.24 6.24 3.71
CA ILE A 208 0.37 7.28 3.14
C ILE A 208 -0.97 7.36 3.88
N LYS A 209 -1.59 6.20 4.17
CA LYS A 209 -2.84 6.15 4.95
C LYS A 209 -2.67 6.65 6.39
N LYS A 210 -1.54 6.35 7.03
CA LYS A 210 -1.21 6.86 8.38
C LYS A 210 -0.94 8.37 8.35
N ALA A 211 -0.42 8.91 7.25
CA ALA A 211 -0.10 10.33 7.06
C ALA A 211 -1.29 11.20 6.62
N ARG A 212 -2.48 10.64 6.41
CA ARG A 212 -3.66 11.42 5.98
C ARG A 212 -3.92 12.64 6.87
N GLY A 213 -4.20 13.78 6.21
CA GLY A 213 -4.41 15.06 6.87
C GLY A 213 -3.13 15.82 7.24
N LYS A 214 -1.96 15.20 7.04
CA LYS A 214 -0.65 15.86 7.18
C LYS A 214 -0.08 16.20 5.80
N THR A 215 0.73 17.25 5.73
CA THR A 215 1.56 17.48 4.54
C THR A 215 2.61 16.39 4.46
N THR A 216 2.58 15.62 3.39
CA THR A 216 3.46 14.46 3.20
C THR A 216 4.42 14.71 2.06
N ILE A 217 5.71 14.78 2.36
CA ILE A 217 6.77 14.88 1.36
C ILE A 217 7.25 13.47 1.05
N VAL A 218 7.24 13.08 -0.22
CA VAL A 218 7.79 11.80 -0.69
C VAL A 218 9.07 12.08 -1.46
N ALA A 219 10.21 11.76 -0.84
CA ALA A 219 11.53 11.97 -1.42
C ALA A 219 12.04 10.69 -2.07
N LEU A 220 12.37 10.75 -3.35
CA LEU A 220 12.95 9.68 -4.13
C LEU A 220 13.83 10.24 -5.25
N HIS A 221 14.89 9.50 -5.62
CA HIS A 221 15.81 10.01 -6.64
C HIS A 221 15.16 10.12 -8.02
N HIS A 222 14.52 9.05 -8.49
CA HIS A 222 13.87 9.01 -9.81
C HIS A 222 12.51 9.71 -9.79
N PRO A 223 12.26 10.77 -10.59
CA PRO A 223 11.02 11.55 -10.53
C PRO A 223 9.79 10.77 -11.04
N ILE A 224 8.66 10.97 -10.39
CA ILE A 224 7.38 10.41 -10.81
C ILE A 224 6.89 11.09 -12.09
N PHE A 225 7.05 12.40 -12.19
CA PHE A 225 6.77 13.19 -13.39
C PHE A 225 8.00 13.98 -13.81
N THR A 226 8.31 14.06 -15.12
CA THR A 226 9.45 14.83 -15.62
C THR A 226 9.26 15.37 -17.02
N ASN A 227 9.86 16.53 -17.25
CA ASN A 227 9.99 17.22 -18.53
C ASN A 227 11.42 17.16 -19.08
N GLY A 228 12.23 16.21 -18.63
CA GLY A 228 13.62 16.03 -19.01
C GLY A 228 13.86 14.84 -19.95
N SER A 229 15.12 14.47 -20.08
CA SER A 229 15.56 13.44 -21.03
C SER A 229 15.09 12.04 -20.69
N HIS A 230 14.92 11.72 -19.41
CA HIS A 230 14.40 10.44 -18.94
C HIS A 230 12.87 10.32 -19.11
N GLY A 231 12.17 11.44 -19.28
CA GLY A 231 10.79 11.53 -19.76
C GLY A 231 10.65 11.61 -21.29
N GLY A 232 11.74 11.41 -22.04
CA GLY A 232 11.73 11.40 -23.51
C GLY A 232 11.79 12.78 -24.16
N GLN A 233 12.23 13.83 -23.42
CA GLN A 233 12.42 15.18 -23.97
C GLN A 233 13.90 15.41 -24.27
N TYR A 234 14.29 15.34 -25.54
CA TYR A 234 15.68 15.40 -25.97
C TYR A 234 16.06 16.73 -26.61
N SER A 235 17.31 17.18 -26.39
CA SER A 235 17.89 18.34 -27.06
C SER A 235 18.20 18.05 -28.53
N PHE A 236 18.26 19.09 -29.34
CA PHE A 236 18.71 18.96 -30.75
C PHE A 236 20.05 18.26 -30.87
N LYS A 237 21.02 18.61 -30.01
CA LYS A 237 22.32 17.96 -29.93
C LYS A 237 22.24 16.44 -29.74
N SER A 238 21.34 15.97 -28.87
CA SER A 238 21.12 14.53 -28.64
C SER A 238 20.64 13.76 -29.88
N HIS A 239 19.92 14.41 -30.79
CA HIS A 239 19.51 13.82 -32.07
C HIS A 239 20.69 13.70 -33.08
N LEU A 240 21.77 14.47 -32.88
CA LEU A 240 22.96 14.43 -33.73
C LEU A 240 24.05 13.47 -33.20
N GLU A 241 23.94 13.00 -31.95
CA GLU A 241 24.97 12.16 -31.30
C GLU A 241 24.56 10.71 -31.14
N PRO A 242 25.42 9.69 -31.51
CA PRO A 242 26.78 9.84 -32.03
C PRO A 242 26.86 10.29 -33.50
N LEU A 243 25.81 10.15 -34.26
CA LEU A 243 25.65 10.61 -35.65
C LEU A 243 24.20 11.03 -35.88
N PRO A 244 23.91 11.99 -36.80
CA PRO A 244 22.56 12.26 -37.29
C PRO A 244 21.85 10.95 -37.68
N ILE A 245 20.56 10.85 -37.49
CA ILE A 245 19.73 9.66 -37.69
C ILE A 245 19.93 8.62 -36.58
N ILE A 246 21.19 8.18 -36.29
CA ILE A 246 21.46 7.21 -35.22
C ILE A 246 21.10 7.79 -33.87
N GLY A 247 21.41 9.04 -33.58
CA GLY A 247 20.99 9.74 -32.38
C GLY A 247 19.47 9.83 -32.28
N THR A 248 18.77 10.09 -33.38
CA THR A 248 17.32 10.12 -33.42
C THR A 248 16.72 8.74 -33.14
N ILE A 249 17.22 7.69 -33.78
CA ILE A 249 16.78 6.30 -33.53
C ILE A 249 17.03 5.92 -32.06
N LYS A 250 18.18 6.22 -31.51
CA LYS A 250 18.48 6.01 -30.09
C LYS A 250 17.43 6.69 -29.18
N ASN A 251 17.12 7.96 -29.45
CA ASN A 251 16.15 8.72 -28.66
C ASN A 251 14.72 8.16 -28.81
N ILE A 252 14.32 7.72 -30.01
CA ILE A 252 13.04 7.04 -30.22
C ILE A 252 12.99 5.73 -29.41
N LEU A 253 14.02 4.88 -29.49
CA LEU A 253 14.08 3.62 -28.76
C LEU A 253 14.04 3.84 -27.25
N ARG A 254 14.69 4.87 -26.73
CA ARG A 254 14.58 5.23 -25.31
C ARG A 254 13.17 5.69 -24.95
N ARG A 255 12.58 6.55 -25.76
CA ARG A 255 11.26 7.13 -25.52
C ARG A 255 10.11 6.12 -25.65
N THR A 256 10.21 5.14 -26.54
CA THR A 256 9.11 4.20 -26.81
C THR A 256 9.39 2.79 -26.31
N GLY A 257 10.64 2.38 -26.23
CA GLY A 257 11.05 1.00 -25.91
C GLY A 257 11.49 0.77 -24.46
N GLY A 258 11.67 1.84 -23.67
CA GLY A 258 12.07 1.72 -22.27
C GLY A 258 13.33 0.86 -22.05
N VAL A 259 14.32 0.97 -22.97
CA VAL A 259 15.49 0.08 -23.02
C VAL A 259 16.38 0.21 -21.78
N THR A 260 16.39 1.38 -21.16
CA THR A 260 17.20 1.64 -19.95
C THR A 260 16.32 1.74 -18.71
N THR A 261 16.78 1.20 -17.59
CA THR A 261 16.06 1.20 -16.31
C THR A 261 15.84 2.61 -15.74
N VAL A 262 16.62 3.57 -16.18
CA VAL A 262 16.57 4.98 -15.74
C VAL A 262 15.56 5.84 -16.51
N ASP A 263 14.95 5.33 -17.58
CA ASP A 263 13.95 6.04 -18.37
C ASP A 263 12.53 5.67 -17.93
N GLN A 264 11.62 6.63 -17.83
CA GLN A 264 10.24 6.42 -17.37
C GLN A 264 9.46 5.37 -18.18
N GLN A 265 9.82 5.18 -19.45
CA GLN A 265 9.20 4.19 -20.34
C GLN A 265 9.68 2.75 -20.07
N ASN A 266 10.67 2.56 -19.19
CA ASN A 266 11.04 1.21 -18.74
C ASN A 266 9.88 0.60 -17.96
N LYS A 267 9.52 -0.64 -18.28
CA LYS A 267 8.38 -1.33 -17.66
C LYS A 267 8.42 -1.27 -16.13
N ARG A 268 9.56 -1.55 -15.52
CA ARG A 268 9.69 -1.57 -14.06
C ARG A 268 9.56 -0.17 -13.44
N TYR A 269 10.13 0.84 -14.09
CA TYR A 269 9.99 2.22 -13.65
C TYR A 269 8.54 2.71 -13.82
N ASN A 270 7.90 2.37 -14.91
CA ASN A 270 6.51 2.71 -15.16
C ASN A 270 5.56 2.03 -14.14
N ASP A 271 5.82 0.75 -13.80
CA ASP A 271 5.06 0.03 -12.76
C ASP A 271 5.21 0.73 -11.39
N LEU A 272 6.44 1.09 -11.00
CA LEU A 272 6.70 1.85 -9.77
C LEU A 272 5.93 3.17 -9.75
N ARG A 273 6.06 3.95 -10.83
CA ARG A 273 5.45 5.27 -10.99
C ARG A 273 3.92 5.20 -10.87
N LYS A 274 3.29 4.33 -11.64
CA LYS A 274 1.84 4.16 -11.68
C LYS A 274 1.27 3.76 -10.31
N ARG A 275 1.90 2.81 -9.63
CA ARG A 275 1.48 2.37 -8.29
C ARG A 275 1.65 3.48 -7.25
N ILE A 276 2.78 4.19 -7.25
CA ILE A 276 3.00 5.33 -6.34
C ILE A 276 1.97 6.43 -6.58
N ILE A 277 1.68 6.81 -7.83
CA ILE A 277 0.65 7.81 -8.16
C ILE A 277 -0.70 7.41 -7.55
N THR A 278 -1.13 6.19 -7.81
CA THR A 278 -2.43 5.69 -7.35
C THR A 278 -2.53 5.68 -5.83
N LEU A 279 -1.52 5.15 -5.14
CA LEU A 279 -1.50 5.05 -3.68
C LEU A 279 -1.40 6.42 -3.01
N SER A 280 -0.70 7.36 -3.63
CA SER A 280 -0.55 8.74 -3.10
C SER A 280 -1.86 9.52 -3.10
N GLN A 281 -2.85 9.14 -3.92
CA GLN A 281 -4.19 9.73 -3.91
C GLN A 281 -4.95 9.50 -2.59
N GLU A 282 -4.45 8.62 -1.75
CA GLU A 282 -5.00 8.37 -0.42
C GLU A 282 -4.71 9.50 0.60
N ASN A 283 -3.87 10.47 0.23
CA ASN A 283 -3.61 11.69 1.01
C ASN A 283 -3.63 12.93 0.12
N GLU A 284 -4.50 13.89 0.44
CA GLU A 284 -4.74 15.10 -0.36
C GLU A 284 -3.54 16.07 -0.42
N LYS A 285 -2.57 15.96 0.50
CA LYS A 285 -1.41 16.85 0.61
C LYS A 285 -0.09 16.09 0.44
N THR A 286 0.07 15.36 -0.65
CA THR A 286 1.31 14.66 -1.00
C THR A 286 2.11 15.46 -2.02
N ILE A 287 3.40 15.66 -1.76
CA ILE A 287 4.35 16.38 -2.62
C ILE A 287 5.53 15.45 -2.92
N PHE A 288 5.85 15.22 -4.20
CA PHE A 288 7.03 14.50 -4.62
C PHE A 288 8.23 15.44 -4.76
N VAL A 289 9.39 15.00 -4.28
CA VAL A 289 10.68 15.71 -4.45
C VAL A 289 11.73 14.75 -4.98
N SER A 290 12.44 15.13 -6.05
CA SER A 290 13.36 14.23 -6.77
C SER A 290 14.59 14.92 -7.36
N GLY A 291 15.64 14.10 -7.61
CA GLY A 291 16.82 14.42 -8.41
C GLY A 291 16.72 13.85 -9.83
N HIS A 292 17.79 13.15 -10.27
CA HIS A 292 17.92 12.36 -11.48
C HIS A 292 17.92 13.15 -12.80
N GLU A 293 16.99 14.06 -12.98
CA GLU A 293 16.98 14.97 -14.11
C GLU A 293 17.77 16.21 -13.77
N HIS A 294 18.87 16.44 -14.48
CA HIS A 294 19.80 17.54 -14.21
C HIS A 294 19.21 18.91 -14.57
N SER A 295 18.11 19.25 -13.92
CA SER A 295 17.32 20.44 -14.19
C SER A 295 16.42 20.82 -13.00
N LEU A 296 15.79 22.00 -13.08
CA LEU A 296 14.81 22.49 -12.14
C LEU A 296 13.43 22.41 -12.78
N GLN A 297 12.47 21.69 -12.17
CA GLN A 297 11.13 21.54 -12.74
C GLN A 297 10.06 21.56 -11.66
N TYR A 298 8.89 22.11 -12.01
CA TYR A 298 7.67 21.98 -11.23
C TYR A 298 6.53 21.53 -12.12
N ILE A 299 5.92 20.40 -11.75
CA ILE A 299 4.88 19.73 -12.51
C ILE A 299 3.75 19.41 -11.55
N VAL A 300 2.50 19.53 -11.97
CA VAL A 300 1.33 19.07 -11.21
C VAL A 300 0.52 18.20 -12.13
N GLU A 301 0.50 16.88 -11.87
CA GLU A 301 -0.25 15.91 -12.64
C GLU A 301 -1.08 15.06 -11.68
N ASP A 302 -2.31 14.73 -12.04
CA ASP A 302 -3.23 13.96 -11.19
C ASP A 302 -3.40 14.56 -9.77
N ASN A 303 -3.39 15.88 -9.64
CA ASN A 303 -3.38 16.64 -8.38
C ASN A 303 -2.15 16.38 -7.48
N LEU A 304 -1.09 15.78 -8.00
CA LEU A 304 0.15 15.48 -7.29
C LEU A 304 1.27 16.43 -7.77
N PRO A 305 1.75 17.32 -6.90
CA PRO A 305 2.90 18.19 -7.19
C PRO A 305 4.20 17.41 -7.20
N GLN A 306 5.04 17.63 -8.22
CA GLN A 306 6.41 17.14 -8.33
C GLN A 306 7.39 18.29 -8.42
N ILE A 307 8.35 18.33 -7.50
CA ILE A 307 9.51 19.22 -7.51
C ILE A 307 10.72 18.40 -7.96
N VAL A 308 11.30 18.73 -9.11
CA VAL A 308 12.58 18.16 -9.54
C VAL A 308 13.68 19.20 -9.27
N SER A 309 14.66 18.82 -8.48
CA SER A 309 15.82 19.65 -8.10
C SER A 309 17.13 18.86 -8.28
N GLY A 310 17.33 18.28 -9.48
CA GLY A 310 18.43 17.37 -9.80
C GLY A 310 19.63 18.04 -10.51
N SER A 311 19.82 19.32 -10.32
CA SER A 311 20.89 20.06 -11.01
C SER A 311 21.96 20.58 -10.06
N GLY A 312 22.33 19.81 -9.05
CA GLY A 312 23.35 20.18 -8.06
C GLY A 312 24.76 20.35 -8.62
N SER A 313 25.11 19.60 -9.67
CA SER A 313 26.45 19.69 -10.27
C SER A 313 26.46 19.74 -11.80
N LYS A 314 25.35 19.41 -12.45
CA LYS A 314 25.22 19.34 -13.92
C LYS A 314 23.90 19.99 -14.35
N SER A 315 23.81 20.31 -15.66
CA SER A 315 22.55 20.77 -16.24
C SER A 315 22.22 20.02 -17.52
N SER A 316 20.94 19.76 -17.76
CA SER A 316 20.39 19.14 -18.96
C SER A 316 19.27 19.97 -19.54
N ALA A 317 19.11 19.89 -20.86
CA ALA A 317 18.01 20.54 -21.55
C ALA A 317 16.66 19.96 -21.15
N THR A 318 15.63 20.80 -21.05
CA THR A 318 14.26 20.44 -20.73
C THR A 318 13.30 20.95 -21.79
N ARG A 319 12.11 20.31 -21.87
CA ARG A 319 10.99 20.79 -22.67
C ARG A 319 9.73 20.67 -21.85
N MET A 320 9.18 21.79 -21.45
CA MET A 320 7.92 21.81 -20.72
C MET A 320 6.80 21.28 -21.61
N VAL A 321 6.14 20.20 -21.17
CA VAL A 321 5.01 19.55 -21.86
C VAL A 321 3.91 19.22 -20.85
N GLY A 322 2.72 18.95 -21.37
CA GLY A 322 1.59 18.49 -20.55
C GLY A 322 1.23 19.44 -19.41
N THR A 323 1.28 18.93 -18.22
CA THR A 323 0.92 19.63 -16.97
C THR A 323 2.08 20.36 -16.31
N GLY A 324 3.26 20.44 -16.94
CA GLY A 324 4.40 21.23 -16.48
C GLY A 324 4.05 22.70 -16.29
N LEU A 325 4.49 23.28 -15.17
CA LEU A 325 4.28 24.70 -14.82
C LEU A 325 5.57 25.51 -14.92
N PHE A 326 6.71 24.89 -14.63
CA PHE A 326 8.04 25.46 -14.73
C PHE A 326 9.07 24.42 -15.13
N SER A 327 10.04 24.80 -15.96
CA SER A 327 11.16 23.94 -16.35
C SER A 327 12.36 24.79 -16.74
N TYR A 328 13.55 24.45 -16.22
CA TYR A 328 14.79 25.19 -16.49
C TYR A 328 16.02 24.28 -16.44
N GLY A 329 16.75 24.24 -17.55
CA GLY A 329 18.03 23.53 -17.68
C GLY A 329 19.21 24.31 -17.09
N SER A 330 19.19 24.56 -15.79
CA SER A 330 20.22 25.34 -15.08
C SER A 330 20.61 24.65 -13.78
N VAL A 331 21.89 24.80 -13.41
CA VAL A 331 22.37 24.41 -12.07
C VAL A 331 21.68 25.27 -11.00
N GLY A 332 21.20 24.61 -9.93
CA GLY A 332 20.46 25.30 -8.89
C GLY A 332 19.87 24.37 -7.84
N ILE A 333 18.97 24.94 -7.02
CA ILE A 333 18.28 24.25 -5.92
C ILE A 333 16.80 24.64 -5.87
N ALA A 334 15.99 23.87 -5.17
CA ALA A 334 14.63 24.24 -4.79
C ALA A 334 14.50 24.39 -3.28
N ARG A 335 13.56 25.25 -2.85
CA ARG A 335 13.13 25.39 -1.46
C ARG A 335 11.63 25.19 -1.39
N LEU A 336 11.18 24.29 -0.52
CA LEU A 336 9.78 24.02 -0.20
C LEU A 336 9.51 24.54 1.22
N ASP A 337 8.55 25.45 1.35
CA ASP A 337 8.12 26.00 2.63
C ASP A 337 6.73 25.47 2.98
N ILE A 338 6.57 24.96 4.19
CA ILE A 338 5.29 24.60 4.78
C ILE A 338 4.94 25.66 5.82
N ASN A 339 3.78 26.28 5.69
CA ASN A 339 3.34 27.41 6.49
C ASN A 339 2.46 26.96 7.67
N GLU A 340 2.39 27.81 8.73
CA GLU A 340 1.58 27.53 9.92
C GLU A 340 0.07 27.45 9.62
N ASP A 341 -0.40 28.08 8.55
CA ASP A 341 -1.79 28.01 8.10
C ASP A 341 -2.14 26.76 7.28
N GLY A 342 -1.16 25.86 7.09
CA GLY A 342 -1.28 24.64 6.32
C GLY A 342 -1.13 24.80 4.81
N SER A 343 -0.80 26.03 4.33
CA SER A 343 -0.39 26.24 2.94
C SER A 343 1.05 25.79 2.71
N SER A 344 1.44 25.63 1.46
CA SER A 344 2.82 25.33 1.09
C SER A 344 3.22 26.04 -0.20
N ASP A 345 4.49 26.42 -0.28
CA ASP A 345 5.06 27.19 -1.37
C ASP A 345 6.38 26.56 -1.85
N VAL A 346 6.65 26.60 -3.15
CA VAL A 346 7.96 26.20 -3.71
C VAL A 346 8.65 27.38 -4.38
N ALA A 347 9.95 27.52 -4.16
CA ALA A 347 10.80 28.50 -4.83
C ALA A 347 12.02 27.80 -5.43
N PHE A 348 12.37 28.16 -6.68
CA PHE A 348 13.57 27.66 -7.37
C PHE A 348 14.60 28.79 -7.47
N TYR A 349 15.85 28.42 -7.25
CA TYR A 349 16.99 29.30 -7.28
C TYR A 349 18.03 28.77 -8.28
N SER A 350 18.47 29.60 -9.20
CA SER A 350 19.53 29.29 -10.14
C SER A 350 20.87 29.86 -9.64
N SER A 351 21.94 29.09 -9.78
CA SER A 351 23.31 29.55 -9.53
C SER A 351 23.74 30.63 -10.52
N VAL A 352 23.09 30.72 -11.68
CA VAL A 352 23.29 31.80 -12.65
C VAL A 352 22.69 33.10 -12.08
N GLY A 353 23.59 34.00 -11.62
CA GLY A 353 23.19 35.23 -10.96
C GLY A 353 22.69 35.11 -9.53
N ASN A 354 22.76 33.93 -8.92
CA ASN A 354 22.31 33.64 -7.53
C ASN A 354 20.93 34.22 -7.23
N LYS A 355 19.96 33.94 -8.11
CA LYS A 355 18.62 34.56 -8.02
C LYS A 355 17.52 33.52 -7.98
N LYS A 356 16.43 33.88 -7.35
CA LYS A 356 15.13 33.17 -7.44
C LYS A 356 14.61 33.30 -8.88
N VAL A 357 14.28 32.17 -9.51
CA VAL A 357 13.87 32.14 -10.92
C VAL A 357 12.39 31.74 -11.08
N PHE A 358 11.78 31.12 -10.08
CA PHE A 358 10.38 30.76 -10.07
C PHE A 358 9.89 30.62 -8.63
N GLN A 359 8.62 30.92 -8.36
CA GLN A 359 7.94 30.68 -7.10
C GLN A 359 6.45 30.49 -7.34
N THR A 360 5.82 29.57 -6.61
CA THR A 360 4.36 29.36 -6.65
C THR A 360 3.85 28.72 -5.38
N GLU A 361 2.57 28.93 -5.07
CA GLU A 361 1.86 28.18 -4.05
C GLU A 361 1.59 26.76 -4.57
N ILE A 362 1.78 25.74 -3.71
CA ILE A 362 1.48 24.33 -3.98
C ILE A 362 0.09 24.01 -3.45
N PHE A 363 -0.10 24.18 -2.15
CA PHE A 363 -1.37 23.99 -1.46
C PHE A 363 -1.79 25.30 -0.78
N SER A 364 -3.05 25.64 -0.92
CA SER A 364 -3.62 26.82 -0.25
C SER A 364 -3.84 26.56 1.25
N ALA A 365 -3.97 27.63 2.02
CA ALA A 365 -4.28 27.58 3.44
C ALA A 365 -5.54 26.74 3.72
N ASN A 366 -5.57 26.09 4.87
CA ASN A 366 -6.77 25.38 5.31
C ASN A 366 -7.96 26.33 5.35
N LYS A 367 -9.04 25.98 4.64
CA LYS A 367 -10.25 26.79 4.60
C LYS A 367 -10.81 26.92 6.01
N LYS A 368 -11.01 28.14 6.49
CA LYS A 368 -11.78 28.42 7.70
C LYS A 368 -13.27 28.39 7.34
N ALA A 369 -14.10 27.78 8.16
CA ALA A 369 -15.54 27.84 7.98
C ALA A 369 -15.98 29.31 8.15
N THR A 370 -16.64 29.86 7.14
CA THR A 370 -17.13 31.24 7.13
C THR A 370 -18.64 31.33 7.33
N VAL A 371 -19.33 30.20 7.33
CA VAL A 371 -20.78 30.10 7.43
C VAL A 371 -21.14 29.56 8.82
N ASN A 372 -22.08 30.24 9.48
CA ASN A 372 -22.68 29.75 10.72
C ASN A 372 -23.86 28.84 10.38
N TYR A 373 -23.81 27.62 10.86
CA TYR A 373 -24.89 26.66 10.74
C TYR A 373 -25.74 26.58 12.00
N PRO A 374 -26.99 26.07 11.94
CA PRO A 374 -27.81 25.87 13.11
C PRO A 374 -27.11 25.02 14.16
N SER A 375 -27.33 25.35 15.43
CA SER A 375 -26.86 24.55 16.58
C SER A 375 -27.95 23.67 17.20
N ASN A 376 -29.22 24.00 16.91
CA ASN A 376 -30.39 23.25 17.42
C ASN A 376 -31.04 22.48 16.27
N PHE A 377 -31.26 21.21 16.49
CA PHE A 377 -31.83 20.29 15.52
C PHE A 377 -33.08 19.60 16.13
N SER A 378 -33.99 19.17 15.27
CA SER A 378 -35.05 18.23 15.67
C SER A 378 -34.45 16.88 16.11
N LYS A 379 -35.18 16.04 16.79
CA LYS A 379 -34.67 14.76 17.27
C LYS A 379 -34.42 13.76 16.11
N PHE A 380 -35.26 13.81 15.10
CA PHE A 380 -35.25 12.86 13.99
C PHE A 380 -35.39 13.57 12.63
N GLN A 381 -34.87 12.96 11.60
CA GLN A 381 -35.03 13.34 10.20
C GLN A 381 -35.40 12.13 9.36
N ARG A 382 -36.37 12.31 8.45
CA ARG A 382 -36.64 11.29 7.43
C ARG A 382 -35.82 11.55 6.18
N SER A 383 -34.96 10.59 5.82
CA SER A 383 -34.07 10.71 4.67
C SER A 383 -33.90 9.37 3.98
N ALA A 384 -33.61 9.40 2.67
CA ALA A 384 -33.22 8.23 1.87
C ALA A 384 -31.73 8.32 1.49
N ILE A 385 -31.11 7.18 1.19
CA ILE A 385 -29.71 7.11 0.74
C ILE A 385 -29.58 7.63 -0.70
N TYR A 386 -30.50 7.16 -1.59
CA TYR A 386 -30.56 7.59 -3.00
C TYR A 386 -31.88 8.29 -3.29
N ALA A 387 -31.88 9.16 -4.29
CA ALA A 387 -33.10 9.75 -4.80
C ALA A 387 -33.90 8.71 -5.60
N GLU A 388 -35.23 8.84 -5.66
CA GLU A 388 -36.12 7.90 -6.36
C GLU A 388 -35.68 7.67 -7.84
N LYS A 389 -35.25 8.72 -8.53
CA LYS A 389 -34.75 8.64 -9.91
C LYS A 389 -33.52 7.74 -10.08
N GLU A 390 -32.69 7.57 -9.06
CA GLU A 390 -31.46 6.77 -9.09
C GLU A 390 -31.78 5.28 -8.95
N ILE A 391 -32.81 4.94 -8.20
CA ILE A 391 -33.21 3.55 -7.95
C ILE A 391 -34.23 2.99 -8.95
N LYS A 392 -34.98 3.86 -9.63
CA LYS A 392 -36.04 3.46 -10.57
C LYS A 392 -35.43 2.83 -11.82
N LYS A 393 -35.70 1.54 -12.05
CA LYS A 393 -35.25 0.79 -13.21
C LYS A 393 -36.44 0.13 -13.90
N SER A 394 -36.30 -0.20 -15.19
CA SER A 394 -37.35 -0.92 -15.91
C SER A 394 -37.39 -2.41 -15.52
N ASN A 395 -38.53 -3.07 -15.70
CA ASN A 395 -38.65 -4.52 -15.43
C ASN A 395 -37.68 -5.35 -16.28
N PHE A 396 -37.37 -4.91 -17.49
CA PHE A 396 -36.38 -5.55 -18.35
C PHE A 396 -34.96 -5.43 -17.74
N TYR A 397 -34.62 -4.26 -17.23
CA TYR A 397 -33.34 -4.04 -16.56
C TYR A 397 -33.21 -4.96 -15.34
N THR A 398 -34.23 -5.00 -14.48
CA THR A 398 -34.18 -5.80 -13.25
C THR A 398 -34.16 -7.30 -13.53
N SER A 399 -34.83 -7.78 -14.57
CA SER A 399 -34.76 -9.19 -14.98
C SER A 399 -33.34 -9.62 -15.40
N ILE A 400 -32.57 -8.73 -16.02
CA ILE A 400 -31.19 -9.01 -16.48
C ILE A 400 -30.19 -8.81 -15.35
N TRP A 401 -30.26 -7.67 -14.66
CA TRP A 401 -29.26 -7.23 -13.69
C TRP A 401 -29.61 -7.56 -12.24
N GLY A 402 -30.85 -7.95 -11.93
CA GLY A 402 -31.35 -8.28 -10.60
C GLY A 402 -32.16 -7.17 -9.96
N GLU A 403 -33.07 -7.56 -9.06
CA GLU A 403 -33.85 -6.66 -8.21
C GLU A 403 -32.97 -6.05 -7.10
N ARG A 404 -32.14 -6.88 -6.50
CA ARG A 404 -31.24 -6.54 -5.40
C ARG A 404 -31.96 -5.89 -4.22
N TYR A 405 -31.26 -5.17 -3.37
CA TYR A 405 -31.83 -4.34 -2.31
C TYR A 405 -32.07 -2.88 -2.75
N ARG A 406 -32.20 -2.65 -4.06
CA ARG A 406 -32.28 -1.31 -4.67
C ARG A 406 -33.35 -0.43 -4.04
N THR A 407 -34.54 -0.98 -3.77
CA THR A 407 -35.67 -0.27 -3.16
C THR A 407 -35.30 0.31 -1.80
N TYR A 408 -34.53 -0.42 -0.96
CA TYR A 408 -34.18 0.03 0.39
C TYR A 408 -33.22 1.22 0.41
N TYR A 409 -32.50 1.48 -0.65
CA TYR A 409 -31.71 2.70 -0.80
C TYR A 409 -32.58 3.94 -1.02
N GLY A 410 -33.80 3.79 -1.54
CA GLY A 410 -34.74 4.88 -1.79
C GLY A 410 -35.81 5.07 -0.72
N VAL A 411 -35.95 4.13 0.23
CA VAL A 411 -36.90 4.26 1.33
C VAL A 411 -36.44 5.36 2.26
N LYS A 412 -37.35 6.30 2.61
CA LYS A 412 -37.09 7.34 3.60
C LYS A 412 -37.24 6.74 5.01
N VAL A 413 -36.13 6.52 5.66
CA VAL A 413 -36.07 6.03 7.04
C VAL A 413 -36.02 7.21 8.02
N GLU A 414 -36.58 7.02 9.21
CA GLU A 414 -36.48 7.97 10.31
C GLU A 414 -35.20 7.70 11.10
N ALA A 415 -34.23 8.61 10.98
CA ALA A 415 -32.93 8.52 11.65
C ALA A 415 -32.78 9.62 12.71
N PRO A 416 -32.18 9.33 13.89
CA PRO A 416 -31.84 10.37 14.85
C PRO A 416 -30.86 11.37 14.24
N ILE A 417 -31.12 12.68 14.48
CA ILE A 417 -30.20 13.73 14.07
C ILE A 417 -29.07 13.82 15.09
N VAL A 418 -27.83 13.85 14.59
CA VAL A 418 -26.67 13.98 15.46
C VAL A 418 -26.12 15.41 15.50
N ASN A 419 -25.89 15.90 16.71
CA ASN A 419 -25.02 17.04 16.96
C ASN A 419 -23.65 16.53 17.39
N LEU A 420 -22.63 16.74 16.57
CA LEU A 420 -21.27 16.26 16.83
C LEU A 420 -20.65 16.92 18.08
N ASP A 421 -21.06 18.14 18.43
CA ASP A 421 -20.58 18.81 19.66
C ASP A 421 -20.97 18.07 20.96
N THR A 422 -21.98 17.18 20.89
CA THR A 422 -22.47 16.45 22.06
C THR A 422 -22.34 14.95 21.99
N LEU A 423 -22.24 14.37 20.78
CA LEU A 423 -22.10 12.93 20.61
C LEU A 423 -20.78 12.45 21.24
N PHE A 424 -20.85 11.42 22.10
CA PHE A 424 -19.72 10.85 22.85
C PHE A 424 -18.90 11.89 23.64
N GLY A 425 -19.53 12.97 24.07
CA GLY A 425 -18.88 14.08 24.79
C GLY A 425 -18.23 15.14 23.90
N GLY A 426 -18.57 15.13 22.62
CA GLY A 426 -18.07 16.04 21.59
C GLY A 426 -17.05 15.41 20.67
N LEU A 427 -17.34 15.45 19.37
CA LEU A 427 -16.50 14.89 18.32
C LEU A 427 -16.02 15.98 17.36
N LEU A 428 -14.71 16.06 17.15
CA LEU A 428 -14.10 16.99 16.20
C LEU A 428 -13.68 16.24 14.94
N PRO A 429 -14.02 16.74 13.74
CA PRO A 429 -13.50 16.24 12.48
C PRO A 429 -11.99 16.42 12.40
N VAL A 430 -11.27 15.35 12.05
CA VAL A 430 -9.81 15.36 11.96
C VAL A 430 -9.34 15.34 10.51
N ARG A 431 -9.93 14.44 9.70
CA ARG A 431 -9.51 14.22 8.30
C ARG A 431 -10.52 13.36 7.56
N LYS A 432 -10.53 13.47 6.23
CA LYS A 432 -11.23 12.51 5.39
C LYS A 432 -10.63 11.11 5.57
N GLY A 433 -11.47 10.12 5.68
CA GLY A 433 -11.07 8.73 5.65
C GLY A 433 -11.01 8.23 4.20
N GLY A 434 -10.26 7.15 3.97
CA GLY A 434 -10.33 6.40 2.72
C GLY A 434 -11.13 5.13 2.95
N GLY A 435 -12.16 4.94 2.18
CA GLY A 435 -12.84 3.68 2.00
C GLY A 435 -12.90 3.40 0.51
N HIS A 436 -12.90 2.13 0.10
CA HIS A 436 -12.95 1.81 -1.33
C HIS A 436 -14.33 2.10 -1.95
N GLN A 437 -15.40 2.13 -1.16
CA GLN A 437 -16.76 2.20 -1.65
C GLN A 437 -17.61 3.35 -1.08
N SER A 438 -17.19 4.00 -0.01
CA SER A 438 -17.97 5.05 0.67
C SER A 438 -17.09 6.16 1.20
N LYS A 439 -17.55 7.42 1.12
CA LYS A 439 -16.86 8.53 1.78
C LYS A 439 -16.95 8.37 3.30
N SER A 440 -15.88 8.70 3.99
CA SER A 440 -15.83 8.65 5.45
C SER A 440 -15.06 9.84 6.02
N LEU A 441 -15.41 10.21 7.26
CA LEU A 441 -14.76 11.27 8.01
C LEU A 441 -14.26 10.71 9.33
N ARG A 442 -13.02 10.97 9.67
CA ARG A 442 -12.44 10.66 10.97
C ARG A 442 -12.85 11.73 11.96
N LEU A 443 -13.35 11.28 13.08
CA LEU A 443 -13.74 12.12 14.21
C LEU A 443 -12.91 11.73 15.42
N LYS A 444 -12.71 12.66 16.35
CA LYS A 444 -11.93 12.43 17.57
C LYS A 444 -12.61 13.09 18.77
N ASP A 445 -12.69 12.36 19.87
CA ASP A 445 -13.19 12.91 21.12
C ASP A 445 -12.09 13.67 21.90
N SER A 446 -12.46 14.29 23.00
CA SER A 446 -11.55 15.08 23.85
C SER A 446 -10.44 14.25 24.52
N ARG A 447 -10.61 12.92 24.63
CA ARG A 447 -9.62 11.99 25.19
C ARG A 447 -8.64 11.50 24.14
N GLY A 448 -8.95 11.73 22.86
CA GLY A 448 -8.12 11.30 21.75
C GLY A 448 -8.59 10.02 21.07
N SER A 449 -9.69 9.38 21.52
CA SER A 449 -10.26 8.20 20.88
C SER A 449 -10.88 8.56 19.53
N GLU A 450 -10.63 7.74 18.52
CA GLU A 450 -11.08 7.99 17.16
C GLU A 450 -12.40 7.28 16.84
N TYR A 451 -13.25 7.97 16.09
CA TYR A 451 -14.50 7.47 15.54
C TYR A 451 -14.52 7.62 14.01
N VAL A 452 -15.38 6.83 13.36
CA VAL A 452 -15.58 6.91 11.91
C VAL A 452 -17.03 7.26 11.63
N MET A 453 -17.25 8.32 10.89
CA MET A 453 -18.52 8.65 10.26
C MET A 453 -18.45 8.23 8.79
N ARG A 454 -19.20 7.20 8.40
CA ARG A 454 -19.18 6.59 7.07
C ARG A 454 -20.51 6.77 6.38
N ALA A 455 -20.53 7.31 5.17
CA ALA A 455 -21.76 7.49 4.40
C ALA A 455 -22.35 6.12 3.99
N LEU A 456 -23.68 5.99 4.08
CA LEU A 456 -24.36 4.84 3.50
C LEU A 456 -24.36 4.92 1.95
N ARG A 457 -24.30 6.14 1.41
CA ARG A 457 -24.16 6.36 -0.03
C ARG A 457 -22.79 5.86 -0.53
N LYS A 458 -22.83 5.03 -1.58
CA LYS A 458 -21.64 4.44 -2.18
C LYS A 458 -20.98 5.39 -3.19
N ASN A 459 -19.67 5.18 -3.44
CA ASN A 459 -18.87 5.94 -4.40
C ASN A 459 -18.21 4.96 -5.40
N ALA A 460 -18.79 4.86 -6.58
CA ALA A 460 -18.33 3.92 -7.60
C ALA A 460 -16.97 4.31 -8.20
N VAL A 461 -16.71 5.61 -8.37
CA VAL A 461 -15.44 6.10 -8.92
C VAL A 461 -14.27 5.75 -8.00
N GLN A 462 -14.45 5.90 -6.69
CA GLN A 462 -13.44 5.53 -5.71
C GLN A 462 -13.18 4.01 -5.69
N TYR A 463 -14.21 3.20 -5.86
CA TYR A 463 -14.09 1.75 -5.97
C TYR A 463 -13.32 1.34 -7.24
N LEU A 464 -13.64 1.93 -8.39
CA LEU A 464 -12.90 1.69 -9.63
C LEU A 464 -11.42 1.97 -9.45
N GLN A 465 -11.08 3.12 -8.87
CA GLN A 465 -9.69 3.48 -8.59
C GLN A 465 -8.98 2.48 -7.69
N ALA A 466 -9.61 2.07 -6.61
CA ALA A 466 -8.98 1.24 -5.58
C ALA A 466 -8.84 -0.24 -5.99
N VAL A 467 -9.79 -0.77 -6.76
CA VAL A 467 -9.90 -2.21 -7.03
C VAL A 467 -9.56 -2.55 -8.49
N ALA A 468 -10.15 -1.83 -9.45
CA ALA A 468 -10.00 -2.15 -10.86
C ALA A 468 -8.77 -1.49 -11.51
N PHE A 469 -8.45 -0.27 -11.11
CA PHE A 469 -7.37 0.53 -11.69
C PHE A 469 -6.26 0.84 -10.68
N LYS A 470 -5.67 -0.19 -10.09
CA LYS A 470 -4.59 -0.05 -9.09
C LYS A 470 -3.33 0.62 -9.64
N ASN A 471 -3.13 0.58 -10.95
CA ASN A 471 -1.94 1.07 -11.64
C ASN A 471 -2.24 2.26 -12.57
N GLN A 472 -3.43 2.86 -12.49
CA GLN A 472 -3.80 4.00 -13.31
C GLN A 472 -4.74 4.91 -12.55
N TYR A 473 -4.48 6.22 -12.55
CA TYR A 473 -5.39 7.21 -11.98
C TYR A 473 -6.55 7.45 -12.94
N VAL A 474 -7.79 7.27 -12.48
CA VAL A 474 -8.98 7.30 -13.32
C VAL A 474 -10.15 8.09 -12.73
N LYS A 475 -9.98 8.73 -11.56
CA LYS A 475 -11.09 9.40 -10.84
C LYS A 475 -11.84 10.42 -11.68
N ASP A 476 -11.11 11.22 -12.46
CA ASP A 476 -11.73 12.29 -13.25
C ASP A 476 -12.37 11.79 -14.55
N GLU A 477 -12.00 10.59 -15.03
CA GLU A 477 -12.47 10.02 -16.29
C GLU A 477 -13.81 9.29 -16.16
N PHE A 478 -14.13 8.77 -14.95
CA PHE A 478 -15.33 7.96 -14.73
C PHE A 478 -16.46 8.72 -14.02
N ARG A 479 -16.25 9.96 -13.57
CA ARG A 479 -17.30 10.77 -12.95
C ARG A 479 -18.41 11.11 -13.94
N ASP A 480 -19.66 10.96 -13.50
CA ASP A 480 -20.87 11.21 -14.30
C ASP A 480 -20.99 10.35 -15.58
N THR A 481 -20.37 9.15 -15.57
CA THR A 481 -20.43 8.21 -16.69
C THR A 481 -21.47 7.11 -16.48
N TYR A 482 -21.84 6.44 -17.60
CA TYR A 482 -22.68 5.24 -17.53
C TYR A 482 -22.06 4.12 -16.68
N THR A 483 -20.73 3.97 -16.72
CA THR A 483 -19.98 3.00 -15.93
C THR A 483 -20.14 3.26 -14.43
N GLU A 484 -20.04 4.52 -13.98
CA GLU A 484 -20.31 4.90 -12.62
C GLU A 484 -21.73 4.52 -12.20
N GLY A 485 -22.73 4.87 -13.02
CA GLY A 485 -24.14 4.55 -12.76
C GLY A 485 -24.42 3.05 -12.68
N LEU A 486 -23.75 2.24 -13.51
CA LEU A 486 -23.86 0.78 -13.48
C LEU A 486 -23.26 0.19 -12.18
N LEU A 487 -22.11 0.69 -11.76
CA LEU A 487 -21.46 0.23 -10.53
C LEU A 487 -22.23 0.65 -9.26
N LEU A 488 -22.76 1.87 -9.23
CA LEU A 488 -23.66 2.28 -8.14
C LEU A 488 -24.86 1.35 -8.03
N ASP A 489 -25.39 0.88 -9.16
CA ASP A 489 -26.46 -0.12 -9.19
C ASP A 489 -25.97 -1.50 -8.70
N VAL A 490 -24.75 -1.93 -9.06
CA VAL A 490 -24.16 -3.18 -8.54
C VAL A 490 -24.04 -3.15 -7.01
N PHE A 491 -23.65 -2.04 -6.41
CA PHE A 491 -23.55 -1.91 -4.96
C PHE A 491 -24.88 -2.05 -4.22
N THR A 492 -26.02 -1.88 -4.89
CA THR A 492 -27.33 -2.15 -4.29
C THR A 492 -27.58 -3.64 -4.00
N GLY A 493 -26.67 -4.53 -4.41
CA GLY A 493 -26.63 -5.92 -3.99
C GLY A 493 -26.27 -6.12 -2.52
N SER A 494 -25.65 -5.12 -1.88
CA SER A 494 -25.42 -5.10 -0.43
C SER A 494 -26.62 -4.46 0.28
N HIS A 495 -27.08 -5.03 1.41
CA HIS A 495 -28.17 -4.43 2.16
C HIS A 495 -27.67 -3.23 2.98
N PRO A 496 -28.18 -1.99 2.79
CA PRO A 496 -27.59 -0.79 3.37
C PRO A 496 -27.61 -0.76 4.91
N TYR A 497 -28.47 -1.54 5.56
CA TYR A 497 -28.62 -1.58 7.01
C TYR A 497 -28.07 -2.87 7.65
N ALA A 498 -27.51 -3.80 6.88
CA ALA A 498 -26.93 -5.03 7.40
C ALA A 498 -25.88 -4.82 8.51
N PRO A 499 -24.95 -3.84 8.41
CA PRO A 499 -23.92 -3.62 9.42
C PRO A 499 -24.46 -3.43 10.85
N PHE A 500 -25.68 -2.88 11.00
CA PHE A 500 -26.26 -2.58 12.32
C PHE A 500 -26.66 -3.82 13.13
N THR A 501 -26.80 -4.98 12.48
CA THR A 501 -27.18 -6.23 13.14
C THR A 501 -26.01 -7.04 13.65
N ILE A 502 -24.81 -6.80 13.09
CA ILE A 502 -23.68 -7.70 13.22
C ILE A 502 -23.10 -7.71 14.63
N GLY A 503 -23.06 -6.56 15.30
CA GLY A 503 -22.53 -6.45 16.66
C GLY A 503 -23.22 -7.36 17.66
N THR A 504 -24.55 -7.43 17.64
CA THR A 504 -25.35 -8.31 18.51
C THR A 504 -25.02 -9.78 18.31
N LEU A 505 -24.90 -10.23 17.05
CA LEU A 505 -24.55 -11.60 16.72
C LEU A 505 -23.09 -11.92 17.14
N ALA A 506 -22.16 -10.99 16.88
CA ALA A 506 -20.73 -11.13 17.19
C ALA A 506 -20.48 -11.23 18.70
N ASP A 507 -21.15 -10.41 19.52
CA ASP A 507 -21.04 -10.43 20.98
C ASP A 507 -21.36 -11.83 21.57
N LYS A 508 -22.40 -12.50 21.06
CA LYS A 508 -22.83 -13.82 21.57
C LYS A 508 -21.82 -14.93 21.36
N ILE A 509 -20.94 -14.76 20.39
CA ILE A 509 -19.90 -15.75 20.05
C ILE A 509 -18.48 -15.27 20.38
N GLY A 510 -18.34 -14.09 21.00
CA GLY A 510 -17.04 -13.54 21.38
C GLY A 510 -16.14 -13.20 20.19
N VAL A 511 -16.73 -12.68 19.10
CA VAL A 511 -16.00 -12.07 17.99
C VAL A 511 -15.95 -10.56 18.24
N PHE A 512 -14.76 -9.98 18.23
CA PHE A 512 -14.62 -8.53 18.38
C PHE A 512 -15.25 -7.80 17.17
N HIS A 513 -15.76 -6.61 17.39
CA HIS A 513 -16.50 -5.86 16.37
C HIS A 513 -16.58 -4.37 16.67
N THR A 514 -16.92 -3.58 15.67
CA THR A 514 -17.36 -2.18 15.83
C THR A 514 -18.86 -2.12 16.04
N ASN A 515 -19.36 -1.00 16.58
CA ASN A 515 -20.79 -0.79 16.89
C ASN A 515 -21.34 0.38 16.05
N PRO A 516 -21.64 0.19 14.75
CA PRO A 516 -22.22 1.23 13.93
C PRO A 516 -23.64 1.61 14.40
N VAL A 517 -23.88 2.91 14.46
CA VAL A 517 -25.20 3.48 14.75
C VAL A 517 -25.63 4.39 13.61
N LEU A 518 -26.89 4.28 13.17
CA LEU A 518 -27.46 5.10 12.12
C LEU A 518 -27.77 6.51 12.61
N TYR A 519 -27.31 7.51 11.87
CA TYR A 519 -27.59 8.92 12.12
C TYR A 519 -27.85 9.67 10.83
N TYR A 520 -28.68 10.72 10.92
CA TYR A 520 -28.67 11.81 9.95
C TYR A 520 -27.76 12.92 10.45
N VAL A 521 -26.79 13.32 9.63
CA VAL A 521 -25.82 14.37 9.96
C VAL A 521 -26.18 15.63 9.19
N PRO A 522 -26.77 16.66 9.83
CA PRO A 522 -27.05 17.93 9.18
C PRO A 522 -25.77 18.74 8.99
N LYS A 523 -25.83 19.75 8.12
CA LYS A 523 -24.78 20.79 8.11
C LYS A 523 -24.76 21.47 9.47
N GLN A 524 -23.61 21.54 10.11
CA GLN A 524 -23.40 22.03 11.48
C GLN A 524 -22.01 22.62 11.69
N ASN A 525 -21.87 23.53 12.67
CA ASN A 525 -20.60 24.21 12.92
C ASN A 525 -19.47 23.24 13.24
N ALA A 526 -19.73 22.13 13.93
CA ALA A 526 -18.73 21.10 14.25
C ALA A 526 -18.08 20.46 13.03
N LEU A 527 -18.75 20.39 11.88
CA LEU A 527 -18.16 19.87 10.64
C LEU A 527 -17.15 20.85 10.02
N GLY A 528 -17.16 22.13 10.38
CA GLY A 528 -16.24 23.12 9.82
C GLY A 528 -16.28 23.17 8.28
N TYR A 529 -15.13 23.10 7.64
CA TYR A 529 -15.01 23.10 6.18
C TYR A 529 -15.46 21.76 5.50
N TYR A 530 -15.77 20.73 6.29
CA TYR A 530 -16.29 19.45 5.77
C TYR A 530 -17.80 19.49 5.49
N ASN A 531 -18.49 20.59 5.79
CA ASN A 531 -19.95 20.67 5.65
C ASN A 531 -20.45 20.40 4.23
N ASP A 532 -19.72 20.85 3.20
CA ASP A 532 -20.14 20.67 1.80
C ASP A 532 -20.00 19.21 1.34
N ASP A 533 -19.05 18.48 1.91
CA ASP A 533 -18.80 17.09 1.56
C ASP A 533 -19.60 16.09 2.42
N PHE A 534 -19.93 16.46 3.68
CA PHE A 534 -20.43 15.52 4.67
C PHE A 534 -21.72 15.96 5.37
N GLY A 535 -22.31 17.11 5.02
CA GLY A 535 -23.58 17.56 5.57
C GLY A 535 -24.80 17.01 4.84
N ASP A 536 -25.94 16.94 5.54
CA ASP A 536 -27.28 16.61 5.02
C ASP A 536 -27.43 15.19 4.43
N GLU A 537 -26.81 14.18 5.03
CA GLU A 537 -26.88 12.78 4.58
C GLU A 537 -27.01 11.78 5.75
N LEU A 538 -27.32 10.52 5.41
CA LEU A 538 -27.34 9.38 6.34
C LEU A 538 -25.95 8.77 6.47
N TYR A 539 -25.54 8.57 7.72
CA TYR A 539 -24.26 7.97 8.09
C TYR A 539 -24.40 6.86 9.11
N MET A 540 -23.47 5.92 9.08
CA MET A 540 -23.14 5.13 10.26
C MET A 540 -21.95 5.78 10.98
N ILE A 541 -22.09 5.93 12.31
CA ILE A 541 -21.00 6.40 13.17
C ILE A 541 -20.67 5.26 14.14
N GLU A 542 -19.38 4.93 14.21
CA GLU A 542 -18.87 3.83 15.02
C GLU A 542 -17.50 4.16 15.62
N GLU A 543 -17.10 3.46 16.67
CA GLU A 543 -15.73 3.49 17.16
C GLU A 543 -14.78 3.03 16.08
N ARG A 544 -13.66 3.69 15.91
CA ARG A 544 -12.61 3.22 15.05
C ARG A 544 -11.77 2.16 15.76
N ALA A 545 -11.60 1.00 15.15
CA ALA A 545 -10.66 0.00 15.65
C ALA A 545 -9.21 0.53 15.50
N SER A 546 -8.76 1.29 16.48
CA SER A 546 -7.44 1.93 16.62
C SER A 546 -7.10 2.09 18.09
N ASP A 547 -5.89 2.57 18.38
CA ASP A 547 -5.43 2.85 19.75
C ASP A 547 -6.35 3.81 20.51
N GLY A 548 -6.31 3.77 21.83
CA GLY A 548 -7.06 4.66 22.71
C GLY A 548 -8.49 4.19 22.99
N HIS A 549 -8.81 2.92 22.76
CA HIS A 549 -10.11 2.32 23.04
C HIS A 549 -10.05 1.21 24.11
N GLY A 550 -9.11 1.29 25.05
CA GLY A 550 -8.95 0.30 26.15
C GLY A 550 -10.14 0.16 27.08
N ASN A 551 -11.15 1.03 27.00
CA ASN A 551 -12.43 0.94 27.69
C ASN A 551 -13.51 0.18 26.90
N GLN A 552 -13.27 -0.22 25.65
CA GLN A 552 -14.27 -0.85 24.79
C GLN A 552 -14.26 -2.37 24.95
N LYS A 553 -15.38 -2.92 25.44
CA LYS A 553 -15.58 -4.37 25.55
C LYS A 553 -15.51 -5.05 24.18
N SER A 554 -16.06 -4.40 23.15
CA SER A 554 -16.11 -4.94 21.77
C SER A 554 -14.73 -5.10 21.12
N PHE A 555 -13.68 -4.50 21.69
CA PHE A 555 -12.28 -4.71 21.32
C PHE A 555 -11.50 -5.49 22.39
N GLY A 556 -12.22 -6.15 23.33
CA GLY A 556 -11.61 -6.92 24.42
C GLY A 556 -10.82 -6.07 25.41
N TYR A 557 -11.12 -4.78 25.52
CA TYR A 557 -10.40 -3.80 26.36
C TYR A 557 -8.93 -3.61 25.98
N SER A 558 -8.56 -3.91 24.72
CA SER A 558 -7.22 -3.62 24.22
C SER A 558 -7.06 -2.14 23.90
N ASP A 559 -5.98 -1.54 24.35
CA ASP A 559 -5.64 -0.14 24.09
C ASP A 559 -4.76 0.05 22.84
N GLU A 560 -4.21 -1.04 22.29
CA GLU A 560 -3.32 -1.04 21.12
C GLU A 560 -3.89 -1.98 20.02
N LEU A 561 -4.16 -1.41 18.85
CA LEU A 561 -4.66 -2.14 17.68
C LEU A 561 -3.81 -1.84 16.44
N ILE A 562 -3.21 -2.86 15.85
CA ILE A 562 -2.33 -2.72 14.70
C ILE A 562 -2.98 -3.15 13.37
N SER A 563 -2.37 -2.77 12.25
CA SER A 563 -2.78 -3.18 10.91
C SER A 563 -2.36 -4.63 10.60
N THR A 564 -2.91 -5.22 9.53
CA THR A 564 -2.48 -6.56 9.08
C THR A 564 -1.03 -6.55 8.60
N THR A 565 -0.59 -5.48 7.93
CA THR A 565 0.81 -5.32 7.53
C THR A 565 1.75 -5.32 8.74
N ASP A 566 1.39 -4.58 9.79
CA ASP A 566 2.18 -4.56 11.02
C ASP A 566 2.14 -5.92 11.74
N LEU A 567 0.98 -6.59 11.81
CA LEU A 567 0.87 -7.93 12.39
C LEU A 567 1.82 -8.93 11.71
N LEU A 568 1.80 -8.98 10.37
CA LEU A 568 2.63 -9.95 9.64
C LEU A 568 4.13 -9.72 9.88
N LYS A 569 4.55 -8.46 10.03
CA LYS A 569 5.92 -8.13 10.44
C LYS A 569 6.21 -8.60 11.86
N GLU A 570 5.31 -8.30 12.80
CA GLU A 570 5.49 -8.68 14.21
C GLU A 570 5.59 -10.21 14.38
N LEU A 571 4.74 -10.98 13.70
CA LEU A 571 4.75 -12.46 13.76
C LEU A 571 6.06 -13.08 13.25
N HIS A 572 6.84 -12.39 12.43
CA HIS A 572 8.13 -12.88 11.94
C HIS A 572 9.31 -12.49 12.85
N LYS A 573 9.12 -11.52 13.78
CA LYS A 573 10.20 -11.02 14.62
C LYS A 573 10.60 -11.99 15.74
N ASP A 574 9.61 -12.66 16.32
CA ASP A 574 9.84 -13.45 17.55
C ASP A 574 8.79 -14.54 17.75
N GLU A 575 9.23 -15.71 18.25
CA GLU A 575 8.38 -16.85 18.60
C GLU A 575 7.41 -16.56 19.77
N ASP A 576 7.66 -15.53 20.57
CA ASP A 576 6.78 -15.10 21.66
C ASP A 576 5.67 -14.12 21.21
N ILE A 577 5.65 -13.77 19.93
CA ILE A 577 4.59 -12.98 19.30
C ILE A 577 3.69 -13.93 18.49
N ILE A 578 2.45 -14.11 18.95
CA ILE A 578 1.54 -15.11 18.39
C ILE A 578 0.17 -14.51 18.04
N LEU A 579 -0.49 -15.15 17.09
CA LEU A 579 -1.89 -14.94 16.76
C LEU A 579 -2.76 -15.90 17.57
N ASP A 580 -3.90 -15.42 18.10
CA ASP A 580 -4.98 -16.30 18.54
C ASP A 580 -5.71 -16.87 17.30
N GLU A 581 -5.16 -17.96 16.76
CA GLU A 581 -5.67 -18.64 15.57
C GLU A 581 -7.10 -19.16 15.79
N THR A 582 -7.46 -19.53 17.02
CA THR A 582 -8.79 -19.97 17.37
C THR A 582 -9.82 -18.86 17.23
N ALA A 583 -9.50 -17.66 17.72
CA ALA A 583 -10.34 -16.48 17.55
C ALA A 583 -10.46 -16.07 16.08
N TYR A 584 -9.37 -16.20 15.31
CA TYR A 584 -9.40 -15.90 13.87
C TYR A 584 -10.29 -16.88 13.10
N ILE A 585 -10.17 -18.19 13.34
CA ILE A 585 -11.06 -19.20 12.74
C ILE A 585 -12.52 -18.91 13.08
N ARG A 586 -12.83 -18.54 14.33
CA ARG A 586 -14.19 -18.16 14.73
C ARG A 586 -14.70 -16.97 13.92
N ALA A 587 -13.91 -15.93 13.79
CA ALA A 587 -14.25 -14.77 13.00
C ALA A 587 -14.48 -15.12 11.51
N ARG A 588 -13.65 -16.02 10.93
CA ARG A 588 -13.80 -16.49 9.56
C ARG A 588 -15.06 -17.35 9.35
N LEU A 589 -15.37 -18.21 10.29
CA LEU A 589 -16.64 -18.97 10.28
C LEU A 589 -17.85 -18.03 10.39
N PHE A 590 -17.75 -16.98 11.18
CA PHE A 590 -18.80 -15.96 11.29
C PHE A 590 -18.95 -15.17 9.98
N ASP A 591 -17.84 -14.81 9.28
CA ASP A 591 -17.90 -14.17 7.96
C ASP A 591 -18.66 -15.06 6.95
N MET A 592 -18.37 -16.37 6.93
CA MET A 592 -19.07 -17.32 6.06
C MET A 592 -20.54 -17.49 6.47
N LEU A 593 -20.87 -17.41 7.75
CA LEU A 593 -22.25 -17.48 8.27
C LEU A 593 -23.09 -16.30 7.77
N ILE A 594 -22.57 -15.07 7.91
CA ILE A 594 -23.30 -13.85 7.49
C ILE A 594 -23.15 -13.54 6.01
N GLY A 595 -22.28 -14.27 5.27
CA GLY A 595 -22.05 -14.09 3.84
C GLY A 595 -21.19 -12.89 3.48
N ASP A 596 -20.35 -12.45 4.41
CA ASP A 596 -19.39 -11.35 4.18
C ASP A 596 -18.13 -11.85 3.47
N TRP A 597 -18.09 -11.67 2.17
CA TRP A 597 -17.03 -12.18 1.28
C TRP A 597 -15.85 -11.21 1.10
N ASP A 598 -16.04 -9.90 1.35
CA ASP A 598 -15.03 -8.87 1.14
C ASP A 598 -14.11 -8.75 2.36
N ARG A 599 -13.27 -9.78 2.57
CA ARG A 599 -12.43 -9.92 3.76
C ARG A 599 -10.93 -9.82 3.45
N HIS A 600 -10.54 -8.83 2.62
CA HIS A 600 -9.15 -8.54 2.34
C HIS A 600 -8.40 -7.99 3.59
N GLU A 601 -7.09 -7.87 3.52
CA GLU A 601 -6.22 -7.53 4.66
C GLU A 601 -6.60 -6.23 5.39
N ASP A 602 -7.09 -5.20 4.70
CA ASP A 602 -7.47 -3.93 5.32
C ASP A 602 -8.78 -3.99 6.13
N GLN A 603 -9.57 -5.05 5.94
CA GLN A 603 -10.80 -5.30 6.71
C GLN A 603 -10.53 -5.83 8.13
N TRP A 604 -9.29 -5.91 8.52
CA TRP A 604 -8.87 -6.40 9.82
C TRP A 604 -8.05 -5.36 10.59
N ARG A 605 -8.21 -5.39 11.92
CA ARG A 605 -7.27 -4.85 12.88
C ARG A 605 -6.99 -5.93 13.92
N TRP A 606 -5.91 -5.77 14.63
CA TRP A 606 -5.42 -6.80 15.52
C TRP A 606 -5.17 -6.20 16.90
N ALA A 607 -6.02 -6.60 17.86
CA ALA A 607 -5.95 -6.15 19.23
C ALA A 607 -4.82 -6.89 19.96
N LYS A 608 -3.96 -6.15 20.62
CA LYS A 608 -2.76 -6.64 21.31
C LYS A 608 -3.04 -6.95 22.77
N PHE A 609 -2.64 -8.11 23.21
CA PHE A 609 -2.72 -8.56 24.60
C PHE A 609 -1.37 -9.08 25.06
N LYS A 610 -1.10 -8.93 26.35
CA LYS A 610 0.05 -9.58 27.00
C LYS A 610 -0.47 -10.70 27.89
N GLU A 611 -0.10 -11.92 27.56
CA GLU A 611 -0.51 -13.14 28.29
C GLU A 611 0.74 -13.89 28.72
N GLN A 612 1.01 -13.92 30.03
CA GLN A 612 2.26 -14.45 30.59
C GLN A 612 3.49 -13.77 29.95
N SER A 613 4.35 -14.53 29.25
CA SER A 613 5.53 -14.02 28.54
C SER A 613 5.24 -13.65 27.08
N LYS A 614 4.03 -13.96 26.55
CA LYS A 614 3.73 -13.82 25.14
C LYS A 614 2.92 -12.56 24.82
N THR A 615 3.15 -12.03 23.63
CA THR A 615 2.28 -11.04 22.99
C THR A 615 1.30 -11.76 22.09
N VAL A 616 0.00 -11.65 22.38
CA VAL A 616 -1.08 -12.34 21.63
C VAL A 616 -1.90 -11.31 20.88
N TYR A 617 -2.06 -11.51 19.59
CA TYR A 617 -2.93 -10.69 18.76
C TYR A 617 -4.26 -11.39 18.49
N ARG A 618 -5.39 -10.65 18.64
CA ARG A 618 -6.74 -11.12 18.34
C ARG A 618 -7.39 -10.29 17.25
N PRO A 619 -8.16 -10.93 16.34
CA PRO A 619 -8.79 -10.25 15.21
C PRO A 619 -9.92 -9.33 15.64
N VAL A 620 -9.95 -8.13 15.07
CA VAL A 620 -11.06 -7.18 15.12
C VAL A 620 -11.50 -6.92 13.68
N PRO A 621 -12.48 -7.69 13.17
CA PRO A 621 -13.04 -7.46 11.85
C PRO A 621 -13.81 -6.14 11.79
N ARG A 622 -13.63 -5.43 10.68
CA ARG A 622 -14.32 -4.16 10.39
C ARG A 622 -15.12 -4.28 9.11
N ASP A 623 -15.95 -3.26 8.84
CA ASP A 623 -16.60 -3.07 7.54
C ASP A 623 -17.45 -4.27 7.09
N ARG A 624 -18.59 -4.46 7.74
CA ARG A 624 -19.50 -5.59 7.52
C ARG A 624 -20.58 -5.29 6.47
N ASP A 625 -20.30 -4.44 5.50
CA ASP A 625 -21.28 -3.94 4.54
C ASP A 625 -21.66 -4.97 3.45
N GLN A 626 -20.90 -6.05 3.32
CA GLN A 626 -21.22 -7.16 2.40
C GLN A 626 -22.05 -8.29 3.03
N ALA A 627 -22.36 -8.18 4.33
CA ALA A 627 -23.21 -9.18 4.98
C ALA A 627 -24.59 -9.28 4.28
N PHE A 628 -25.07 -10.50 4.10
CA PHE A 628 -26.35 -10.84 3.47
C PHE A 628 -26.53 -10.37 2.02
N SER A 629 -25.42 -10.14 1.29
CA SER A 629 -25.46 -9.58 -0.07
C SER A 629 -26.10 -10.52 -1.11
N ILE A 630 -26.81 -9.93 -2.10
CA ILE A 630 -27.50 -10.63 -3.19
C ILE A 630 -27.02 -10.13 -4.56
N MET A 631 -25.72 -10.23 -4.83
CA MET A 631 -25.10 -9.67 -6.03
C MET A 631 -25.54 -10.37 -7.33
N ALA A 632 -25.86 -11.66 -7.28
CA ALA A 632 -26.10 -12.51 -8.46
C ALA A 632 -27.56 -12.96 -8.59
N ASP A 633 -28.51 -12.07 -8.31
CA ASP A 633 -29.96 -12.33 -8.39
C ASP A 633 -30.56 -12.10 -9.79
N GLY A 634 -29.86 -11.38 -10.69
CA GLY A 634 -30.29 -11.21 -12.09
C GLY A 634 -29.85 -12.34 -13.03
N ALA A 635 -30.50 -12.46 -14.18
CA ALA A 635 -30.20 -13.50 -15.16
C ALA A 635 -28.71 -13.48 -15.61
N LEU A 636 -28.16 -12.31 -15.87
CA LEU A 636 -26.78 -12.18 -16.36
C LEU A 636 -25.75 -12.65 -15.30
N LEU A 637 -25.74 -12.03 -14.11
CA LEU A 637 -24.79 -12.41 -13.07
C LEU A 637 -25.08 -13.80 -12.51
N GLY A 638 -26.34 -14.21 -12.45
CA GLY A 638 -26.74 -15.57 -12.08
C GLY A 638 -26.15 -16.64 -13.00
N VAL A 639 -26.01 -16.37 -14.30
CA VAL A 639 -25.35 -17.29 -15.27
C VAL A 639 -23.82 -17.14 -15.18
N VAL A 640 -23.31 -15.91 -15.18
CA VAL A 640 -21.86 -15.63 -15.19
C VAL A 640 -21.18 -16.21 -13.95
N THR A 641 -21.77 -16.09 -12.77
CA THR A 641 -21.23 -16.67 -11.52
C THR A 641 -21.22 -18.20 -11.52
N LYS A 642 -22.07 -18.85 -12.32
CA LYS A 642 -22.04 -20.31 -12.52
C LYS A 642 -20.90 -20.74 -13.45
N ILE A 643 -20.63 -19.95 -14.51
CA ILE A 643 -19.66 -20.25 -15.55
C ILE A 643 -18.24 -19.88 -15.09
N LEU A 644 -18.05 -18.70 -14.51
CA LEU A 644 -16.74 -18.19 -14.09
C LEU A 644 -16.52 -18.43 -12.57
N PRO A 645 -15.68 -19.40 -12.20
CA PRO A 645 -15.47 -19.75 -10.80
C PRO A 645 -15.01 -18.57 -9.93
N SER A 646 -14.19 -17.67 -10.47
CA SER A 646 -13.69 -16.50 -9.75
C SER A 646 -14.79 -15.51 -9.34
N LEU A 647 -15.91 -15.46 -10.07
CA LEU A 647 -17.04 -14.60 -9.72
C LEU A 647 -18.05 -15.25 -8.75
N ARG A 648 -17.81 -16.51 -8.35
CA ARG A 648 -18.66 -17.18 -7.34
C ARG A 648 -18.54 -16.56 -5.94
N LEU A 649 -17.53 -15.72 -5.69
CA LEU A 649 -17.48 -14.92 -4.48
C LEU A 649 -18.72 -14.01 -4.37
N MET A 650 -19.26 -13.51 -5.49
CA MET A 650 -20.45 -12.65 -5.56
C MET A 650 -21.77 -13.43 -5.55
N GLN A 651 -21.78 -14.70 -5.12
CA GLN A 651 -23.00 -15.50 -5.03
C GLN A 651 -24.00 -14.84 -4.07
N SER A 652 -25.30 -14.90 -4.41
CA SER A 652 -26.35 -14.36 -3.54
C SER A 652 -26.44 -15.13 -2.22
N TYR A 653 -26.68 -14.42 -1.12
CA TYR A 653 -26.85 -14.99 0.20
C TYR A 653 -28.00 -16.00 0.26
N GLY A 654 -27.74 -17.16 0.81
CA GLY A 654 -28.70 -18.27 0.91
C GLY A 654 -28.38 -19.17 2.11
N GLU A 655 -29.21 -20.16 2.34
CA GLU A 655 -29.05 -21.16 3.40
C GLU A 655 -27.79 -21.99 3.22
N GLU A 656 -27.41 -22.27 1.98
CA GLU A 656 -26.18 -22.95 1.61
C GLU A 656 -25.12 -21.96 1.16
N LEU A 657 -23.87 -22.29 1.44
CA LEU A 657 -22.71 -21.67 0.80
C LEU A 657 -22.16 -22.63 -0.27
N LYS A 658 -22.57 -22.42 -1.52
CA LYS A 658 -22.35 -23.37 -2.62
C LYS A 658 -20.88 -23.68 -2.94
N SER A 659 -19.96 -22.81 -2.59
CA SER A 659 -18.55 -23.04 -2.87
C SER A 659 -17.69 -22.23 -1.88
N PRO A 660 -17.42 -22.74 -0.67
CA PRO A 660 -16.59 -22.07 0.32
C PRO A 660 -15.21 -21.65 -0.23
N LYS A 661 -14.61 -22.49 -1.09
CA LYS A 661 -13.34 -22.15 -1.76
C LYS A 661 -13.39 -20.83 -2.52
N TRP A 662 -14.39 -20.66 -3.39
CA TRP A 662 -14.47 -19.48 -4.26
C TRP A 662 -15.08 -18.28 -3.53
N PHE A 663 -15.93 -18.50 -2.55
CA PHE A 663 -16.41 -17.46 -1.66
C PHE A 663 -15.28 -16.78 -0.89
N ASN A 664 -14.30 -17.58 -0.46
CA ASN A 664 -13.14 -17.10 0.28
C ASN A 664 -11.94 -16.74 -0.63
N LEU A 665 -12.15 -16.40 -1.89
CA LEU A 665 -11.05 -16.08 -2.82
C LEU A 665 -10.20 -14.90 -2.32
N GLU A 666 -10.84 -13.83 -1.87
CA GLU A 666 -10.17 -12.63 -1.32
C GLU A 666 -9.39 -12.92 -0.03
N PRO A 667 -9.99 -13.51 1.02
CA PRO A 667 -9.27 -13.78 2.26
C PRO A 667 -8.29 -14.96 2.19
N TYR A 668 -8.37 -15.82 1.17
CA TYR A 668 -7.59 -17.06 1.10
C TYR A 668 -6.07 -16.88 1.28
N PRO A 669 -5.40 -15.87 0.68
CA PRO A 669 -3.98 -15.65 0.93
C PRO A 669 -3.66 -15.37 2.40
N LEU A 670 -4.48 -14.54 3.05
CA LEU A 670 -4.32 -14.20 4.46
C LEU A 670 -4.67 -15.40 5.36
N ASP A 671 -5.73 -16.14 5.06
CA ASP A 671 -6.10 -17.36 5.77
C ASP A 671 -4.96 -18.39 5.71
N MET A 672 -4.32 -18.56 4.55
CA MET A 672 -3.13 -19.44 4.39
C MET A 672 -1.90 -18.92 5.14
N ALA A 673 -1.78 -17.61 5.32
CA ALA A 673 -0.70 -17.02 6.12
C ALA A 673 -0.92 -17.18 7.63
N LEU A 674 -2.16 -17.19 8.09
CA LEU A 674 -2.51 -17.08 9.52
C LEU A 674 -3.06 -18.37 10.13
N ILE A 675 -3.66 -19.29 9.34
CA ILE A 675 -4.22 -20.55 9.85
C ILE A 675 -3.26 -21.71 9.54
N ASN A 676 -2.27 -21.91 10.41
CA ASN A 676 -1.20 -22.87 10.16
C ASN A 676 -1.17 -24.05 11.15
N GLU A 677 -1.58 -23.85 12.41
CA GLU A 677 -1.44 -24.84 13.48
C GLU A 677 -2.72 -25.65 13.71
N SER A 678 -3.89 -25.01 13.56
CA SER A 678 -5.17 -25.57 13.97
C SER A 678 -5.51 -26.87 13.25
N VAL A 679 -6.00 -27.82 14.06
CA VAL A 679 -6.53 -29.11 13.61
C VAL A 679 -8.04 -29.08 13.53
N LYS A 680 -8.66 -30.09 12.90
CA LYS A 680 -10.11 -30.18 12.67
C LYS A 680 -10.97 -29.96 13.94
N THR A 681 -10.51 -30.50 15.06
CA THR A 681 -11.25 -30.35 16.35
C THR A 681 -11.34 -28.92 16.85
N VAL A 682 -10.41 -28.03 16.48
CA VAL A 682 -10.51 -26.60 16.78
C VAL A 682 -11.67 -25.98 16.00
N TRP A 683 -11.75 -26.27 14.70
CA TRP A 683 -12.83 -25.80 13.84
C TRP A 683 -14.21 -26.28 14.32
N ASP A 684 -14.32 -27.58 14.65
CA ASP A 684 -15.56 -28.19 15.15
C ASP A 684 -16.04 -27.51 16.45
N LYS A 685 -15.12 -27.22 17.36
CA LYS A 685 -15.43 -26.48 18.59
C LYS A 685 -15.95 -25.07 18.30
N GLN A 686 -15.38 -24.37 17.28
CA GLN A 686 -15.87 -23.04 16.93
C GLN A 686 -17.25 -23.11 16.26
N VAL A 687 -17.51 -24.07 15.41
CA VAL A 687 -18.86 -24.32 14.86
C VAL A 687 -19.86 -24.56 15.98
N GLN A 688 -19.54 -25.47 16.91
CA GLN A 688 -20.39 -25.77 18.06
C GLN A 688 -20.67 -24.52 18.91
N LEU A 689 -19.64 -23.71 19.18
CA LEU A 689 -19.78 -22.45 19.92
C LEU A 689 -20.75 -21.51 19.20
N ILE A 690 -20.60 -21.32 17.89
CA ILE A 690 -21.45 -20.43 17.09
C ILE A 690 -22.90 -20.93 17.09
N THR A 691 -23.12 -22.20 16.77
CA THR A 691 -24.45 -22.78 16.63
C THR A 691 -25.19 -22.88 17.96
N THR A 692 -24.48 -23.00 19.10
CA THR A 692 -25.09 -23.05 20.43
C THR A 692 -25.51 -21.64 20.90
N ASN A 693 -24.74 -20.59 20.56
CA ASN A 693 -24.94 -19.25 21.11
C ASN A 693 -25.77 -18.32 20.20
N ILE A 694 -25.93 -18.63 18.92
CA ILE A 694 -26.81 -17.88 18.01
C ILE A 694 -28.15 -18.64 17.89
N SER A 695 -29.17 -18.25 18.61
CA SER A 695 -30.53 -18.77 18.52
C SER A 695 -31.42 -17.84 17.70
N GLU A 696 -32.61 -18.31 17.28
CA GLU A 696 -33.62 -17.50 16.59
C GLU A 696 -33.92 -16.22 17.38
N LYS A 697 -34.08 -16.32 18.71
CA LYS A 697 -34.28 -15.15 19.58
C LYS A 697 -33.17 -14.11 19.46
N ILE A 698 -31.92 -14.56 19.38
CA ILE A 698 -30.76 -13.66 19.21
C ILE A 698 -30.77 -13.02 17.81
N ILE A 699 -31.18 -13.79 16.80
CA ILE A 699 -31.34 -13.27 15.43
C ILE A 699 -32.44 -12.18 15.44
N ASP A 700 -33.58 -12.43 16.05
CA ASP A 700 -34.65 -11.43 16.16
C ASP A 700 -34.19 -10.17 16.90
N GLU A 701 -33.46 -10.32 18.01
CA GLU A 701 -32.87 -9.21 18.76
C GLU A 701 -31.94 -8.39 17.86
N ALA A 702 -31.05 -9.03 17.07
CA ALA A 702 -30.12 -8.37 16.18
C ALA A 702 -30.83 -7.55 15.10
N PHE A 703 -31.89 -8.07 14.52
CA PHE A 703 -32.64 -7.38 13.45
C PHE A 703 -33.52 -6.24 13.93
N THR A 704 -33.73 -6.06 15.26
CA THR A 704 -34.40 -4.86 15.80
C THR A 704 -33.65 -3.56 15.53
N PHE A 705 -32.35 -3.63 15.16
CA PHE A 705 -31.55 -2.47 14.78
C PHE A 705 -31.78 -1.99 13.34
N PHE A 706 -32.57 -2.71 12.55
CA PHE A 706 -33.03 -2.19 11.25
C PHE A 706 -34.03 -1.06 11.43
N PRO A 707 -34.03 -0.03 10.58
CA PRO A 707 -35.10 0.95 10.55
C PRO A 707 -36.44 0.29 10.31
N LYS A 708 -37.50 0.76 11.01
CA LYS A 708 -38.83 0.17 10.93
C LYS A 708 -39.42 0.13 9.52
N GLU A 709 -39.07 1.14 8.73
CA GLU A 709 -39.56 1.31 7.35
C GLU A 709 -38.98 0.28 6.35
N VAL A 710 -37.94 -0.45 6.75
CA VAL A 710 -37.31 -1.50 5.95
C VAL A 710 -37.38 -2.87 6.60
N SER A 711 -38.11 -2.99 7.72
CA SER A 711 -38.36 -4.26 8.42
C SER A 711 -39.61 -4.92 7.81
N ASP A 712 -39.45 -5.55 6.68
CA ASP A 712 -40.49 -6.18 5.87
C ASP A 712 -40.16 -7.66 5.59
N GLU A 713 -40.89 -8.27 4.64
CA GLU A 713 -40.75 -9.67 4.25
C GLU A 713 -39.32 -10.04 3.85
N SER A 714 -38.49 -9.09 3.32
CA SER A 714 -37.11 -9.35 2.96
C SER A 714 -36.21 -9.56 4.17
N VAL A 715 -36.48 -8.90 5.27
CA VAL A 715 -35.78 -9.11 6.55
C VAL A 715 -36.08 -10.50 7.08
N GLU A 716 -37.35 -10.93 7.03
CA GLU A 716 -37.74 -12.30 7.42
C GLU A 716 -37.09 -13.36 6.53
N GLU A 717 -36.91 -13.07 5.23
CA GLU A 717 -36.17 -13.96 4.35
C GLU A 717 -34.69 -14.05 4.72
N ILE A 718 -34.02 -12.91 5.07
CA ILE A 718 -32.65 -12.91 5.56
C ILE A 718 -32.51 -13.74 6.83
N LYS A 719 -33.42 -13.57 7.81
CA LYS A 719 -33.43 -14.34 9.06
C LYS A 719 -33.56 -15.84 8.78
N ARG A 720 -34.51 -16.24 7.93
CA ARG A 720 -34.73 -17.63 7.53
C ARG A 720 -33.47 -18.24 6.89
N LYS A 721 -32.82 -17.50 5.97
CA LYS A 721 -31.57 -17.92 5.34
C LYS A 721 -30.43 -18.03 6.35
N LEU A 722 -30.35 -17.13 7.33
CA LEU A 722 -29.35 -17.17 8.39
C LEU A 722 -29.52 -18.42 9.28
N ILE A 723 -30.75 -18.76 9.65
CA ILE A 723 -31.08 -19.98 10.41
C ILE A 723 -30.67 -21.22 9.62
N GLY A 724 -31.05 -21.31 8.34
CA GLY A 724 -30.64 -22.40 7.45
C GLY A 724 -29.12 -22.50 7.30
N ARG A 725 -28.42 -21.37 7.22
CA ARG A 725 -26.95 -21.35 7.13
C ARG A 725 -26.27 -21.77 8.44
N LEU A 726 -26.86 -21.46 9.60
CA LEU A 726 -26.40 -22.00 10.90
C LEU A 726 -26.47 -23.53 10.92
N GLN A 727 -27.56 -24.12 10.40
CA GLN A 727 -27.70 -25.59 10.30
C GLN A 727 -26.64 -26.19 9.36
N ASN A 728 -26.24 -25.48 8.32
CA ASN A 728 -25.25 -25.90 7.33
C ASN A 728 -23.80 -25.54 7.71
N LEU A 729 -23.56 -24.84 8.84
CA LEU A 729 -22.25 -24.27 9.17
C LEU A 729 -21.17 -25.35 9.34
N GLN A 730 -21.52 -26.55 9.86
CA GLN A 730 -20.57 -27.66 9.97
C GLN A 730 -20.06 -28.10 8.58
N THR A 731 -20.98 -28.26 7.62
CA THR A 731 -20.64 -28.66 6.24
C THR A 731 -19.76 -27.60 5.56
N ILE A 732 -20.07 -26.31 5.76
CA ILE A 732 -19.28 -25.19 5.24
C ILE A 732 -17.88 -25.21 5.84
N SER A 733 -17.78 -25.40 7.15
CA SER A 733 -16.52 -25.51 7.89
C SER A 733 -15.67 -26.67 7.39
N ASP A 734 -16.24 -27.84 7.19
CA ASP A 734 -15.57 -29.05 6.73
C ASP A 734 -14.97 -28.85 5.33
N GLN A 735 -15.74 -28.29 4.43
CA GLN A 735 -15.28 -28.01 3.07
C GLN A 735 -14.14 -26.97 3.05
N TYR A 736 -14.23 -25.92 3.85
CA TYR A 736 -13.19 -24.89 3.88
C TYR A 736 -11.93 -25.37 4.61
N PHE A 737 -12.09 -26.13 5.69
CA PHE A 737 -10.98 -26.80 6.37
C PHE A 737 -10.15 -27.67 5.41
N LEU A 738 -10.81 -28.44 4.56
CA LEU A 738 -10.12 -29.27 3.56
C LEU A 738 -9.38 -28.41 2.53
N GLU A 739 -9.94 -27.28 2.11
CA GLU A 739 -9.28 -26.38 1.17
C GLU A 739 -8.04 -25.72 1.77
N ILE A 740 -8.11 -25.23 3.01
CA ILE A 740 -6.97 -24.64 3.74
C ILE A 740 -5.86 -25.66 3.99
N ASN A 741 -6.20 -26.88 4.37
CA ASN A 741 -5.21 -27.92 4.69
C ASN A 741 -4.64 -28.66 3.47
N LYS A 742 -5.09 -28.32 2.27
CA LYS A 742 -4.57 -28.91 1.02
C LYS A 742 -3.08 -28.65 0.83
N TYR A 743 -2.60 -27.51 1.34
CA TYR A 743 -1.20 -27.15 1.38
C TYR A 743 -0.82 -26.76 2.81
N GLY A 744 0.23 -27.37 3.35
CA GLY A 744 0.82 -26.96 4.62
C GLY A 744 1.78 -25.78 4.37
N VAL A 745 1.64 -24.71 5.12
CA VAL A 745 2.60 -23.59 5.12
C VAL A 745 3.15 -23.46 6.54
N VAL A 746 4.46 -23.63 6.69
CA VAL A 746 5.17 -23.50 7.96
C VAL A 746 6.20 -22.39 7.79
N LYS A 747 6.25 -21.48 8.73
CA LYS A 747 7.19 -20.35 8.71
C LYS A 747 8.05 -20.38 9.97
N GLY A 748 9.29 -19.99 9.80
CA GLY A 748 10.18 -19.63 10.89
C GLY A 748 9.99 -18.19 11.33
N THR A 749 11.02 -17.68 11.96
CA THR A 749 11.15 -16.28 12.37
C THR A 749 12.30 -15.60 11.60
N ASN A 750 12.56 -14.33 11.88
CA ASN A 750 13.74 -13.62 11.37
C ASN A 750 14.97 -13.85 12.30
N LYS A 751 15.09 -15.06 12.84
CA LYS A 751 16.19 -15.50 13.72
C LYS A 751 16.49 -16.96 13.41
N ASP A 752 17.64 -17.50 13.91
CA ASP A 752 18.02 -18.91 13.66
C ASP A 752 16.97 -19.90 14.17
N ASP A 753 16.42 -20.70 13.29
CA ASP A 753 15.40 -21.70 13.58
C ASP A 753 15.83 -23.13 13.18
N PHE A 754 15.28 -24.11 13.87
CA PHE A 754 15.53 -25.52 13.58
C PHE A 754 14.23 -26.23 13.20
N PHE A 755 14.14 -26.73 11.98
CA PHE A 755 12.99 -27.48 11.48
C PHE A 755 13.28 -28.98 11.48
N GLU A 756 12.53 -29.74 12.27
CA GLU A 756 12.57 -31.18 12.32
C GLU A 756 11.37 -31.76 11.54
N ILE A 757 11.63 -32.47 10.44
CA ILE A 757 10.63 -33.01 9.55
C ILE A 757 10.68 -34.55 9.63
N LYS A 758 9.79 -35.14 10.44
CA LYS A 758 9.69 -36.58 10.63
C LYS A 758 8.60 -37.17 9.72
N ARG A 759 8.99 -38.07 8.82
CA ARG A 759 8.12 -38.62 7.80
C ARG A 759 7.92 -40.11 8.02
N HIS A 760 6.69 -40.55 8.20
CA HIS A 760 6.33 -41.94 8.38
C HIS A 760 5.12 -42.27 7.51
N GLN A 761 5.33 -43.14 6.49
CA GLN A 761 4.31 -43.50 5.52
C GLN A 761 3.61 -42.26 4.94
N ASN A 762 2.26 -42.18 5.08
CA ASN A 762 1.42 -41.10 4.59
C ASN A 762 1.30 -39.89 5.56
N LYS A 763 2.09 -39.89 6.67
CA LYS A 763 2.10 -38.79 7.64
C LYS A 763 3.45 -38.05 7.64
N THR A 764 3.42 -36.78 7.88
CA THR A 764 4.61 -35.93 8.05
C THR A 764 4.38 -35.00 9.23
N THR A 765 5.24 -35.11 10.24
CA THR A 765 5.26 -34.19 11.39
C THR A 765 6.35 -33.16 11.18
N VAL A 766 5.99 -31.89 11.23
CA VAL A 766 6.92 -30.76 11.23
C VAL A 766 6.93 -30.17 12.63
N THR A 767 8.13 -30.01 13.20
CA THR A 767 8.33 -29.33 14.47
C THR A 767 9.38 -28.25 14.25
N ALA A 768 9.07 -27.02 14.59
CA ALA A 768 10.03 -25.92 14.55
C ALA A 768 10.44 -25.51 15.97
N TYR A 769 11.73 -25.28 16.10
CA TYR A 769 12.37 -24.95 17.36
C TYR A 769 13.21 -23.68 17.17
N ARG A 770 13.32 -22.91 18.20
CA ARG A 770 14.27 -21.83 18.29
C ARG A 770 15.69 -22.34 18.47
N ILE A 771 16.66 -21.76 17.78
CA ILE A 771 18.08 -21.94 18.10
C ILE A 771 18.52 -20.80 19.03
N LYS A 772 18.97 -21.14 20.24
CA LYS A 772 19.52 -20.18 21.20
C LYS A 772 20.97 -20.56 21.50
N LYS A 773 21.91 -19.65 21.20
CA LYS A 773 23.37 -19.89 21.35
C LYS A 773 23.87 -21.15 20.62
N GLY A 774 23.37 -21.39 19.41
CA GLY A 774 23.71 -22.55 18.59
C GLY A 774 23.10 -23.89 19.05
N VAL A 775 22.16 -23.87 20.00
CA VAL A 775 21.53 -25.08 20.54
C VAL A 775 20.02 -25.02 20.30
N LYS A 776 19.46 -26.16 19.90
CA LYS A 776 18.02 -26.37 19.76
C LYS A 776 17.30 -26.14 21.09
N SER A 777 16.34 -25.22 21.13
CA SER A 777 15.65 -24.78 22.34
C SER A 777 14.14 -25.01 22.25
N ASP A 778 13.33 -24.02 22.54
CA ASP A 778 11.88 -24.15 22.70
C ASP A 778 11.17 -24.47 21.37
N VAL A 779 10.12 -25.28 21.47
CA VAL A 779 9.21 -25.57 20.35
C VAL A 779 8.22 -24.42 20.20
N PHE A 780 8.17 -23.81 19.02
CA PHE A 780 7.18 -22.78 18.74
C PHE A 780 6.13 -23.23 17.69
N PHE A 781 6.38 -24.31 16.95
CA PHE A 781 5.41 -24.89 16.01
C PHE A 781 5.48 -26.40 16.03
N LYS A 782 4.31 -27.08 16.01
CA LYS A 782 4.25 -28.54 15.81
C LYS A 782 2.93 -28.96 15.19
N LYS A 783 2.99 -29.56 13.99
CA LYS A 783 1.82 -30.12 13.31
C LYS A 783 2.12 -31.40 12.57
N THR A 784 1.16 -32.34 12.60
CA THR A 784 1.20 -33.58 11.83
C THR A 784 0.22 -33.48 10.66
N TYR A 785 0.76 -33.59 9.46
CA TYR A 785 0.02 -33.59 8.21
C TYR A 785 -0.27 -35.01 7.73
N SER A 786 -1.45 -35.22 7.15
CA SER A 786 -1.84 -36.45 6.51
C SER A 786 -1.92 -36.28 4.99
N LYS A 787 -1.36 -37.21 4.23
CA LYS A 787 -1.42 -37.19 2.76
C LYS A 787 -2.86 -37.26 2.20
N LEU A 788 -3.81 -37.76 3.00
CA LEU A 788 -5.23 -37.76 2.63
C LEU A 788 -5.80 -36.34 2.49
N ALA A 789 -5.32 -35.38 3.30
CA ALA A 789 -5.75 -34.00 3.29
C ALA A 789 -4.74 -33.06 2.62
N THR A 790 -3.42 -33.34 2.78
CA THR A 790 -2.35 -32.43 2.39
C THR A 790 -1.52 -32.96 1.22
N LYS A 791 -1.44 -32.19 0.14
CA LYS A 791 -0.68 -32.53 -1.08
C LYS A 791 0.81 -32.18 -0.97
N GLU A 792 1.10 -31.00 -0.46
CA GLU A 792 2.46 -30.47 -0.30
C GLU A 792 2.58 -29.69 1.01
N ILE A 793 3.78 -29.69 1.59
CA ILE A 793 4.16 -28.86 2.74
C ILE A 793 5.30 -27.95 2.30
N TRP A 794 5.13 -26.65 2.49
CA TRP A 794 6.12 -25.63 2.26
C TRP A 794 6.63 -25.11 3.60
N ILE A 795 7.95 -25.16 3.79
CA ILE A 795 8.62 -24.74 5.03
C ILE A 795 9.59 -23.64 4.64
N TYR A 796 9.42 -22.46 5.23
CA TYR A 796 10.20 -21.27 5.00
C TYR A 796 11.02 -20.92 6.25
N GLY A 797 12.35 -20.86 6.12
CA GLY A 797 13.23 -20.34 7.16
C GLY A 797 12.98 -18.88 7.43
N LEU A 798 12.92 -18.09 6.43
CA LEU A 798 12.75 -16.63 6.31
C LEU A 798 14.08 -15.89 6.33
N ASP A 799 14.60 -15.54 7.49
CA ASP A 799 15.85 -14.80 7.66
C ASP A 799 16.75 -15.51 8.68
N ASP A 800 18.01 -15.10 8.77
CA ASP A 800 19.06 -15.68 9.60
C ASP A 800 19.47 -17.12 9.21
N ASP A 801 20.25 -17.82 10.03
CA ASP A 801 20.89 -19.12 9.69
C ASP A 801 20.04 -20.30 10.18
N ASP A 802 19.28 -20.91 9.27
CA ASP A 802 18.33 -21.94 9.60
C ASP A 802 18.86 -23.37 9.41
N CYS A 803 18.27 -24.31 10.14
CA CYS A 803 18.61 -25.72 10.03
C CYS A 803 17.39 -26.60 9.71
N PHE A 804 17.48 -27.38 8.63
CA PHE A 804 16.44 -28.30 8.18
C PHE A 804 16.89 -29.74 8.29
N GLU A 805 16.24 -30.52 9.15
CA GLU A 805 16.49 -31.96 9.30
C GLU A 805 15.28 -32.75 8.82
N VAL A 806 15.47 -33.58 7.76
CA VAL A 806 14.44 -34.43 7.20
C VAL A 806 14.80 -35.88 7.42
N THR A 807 13.99 -36.58 8.24
CA THR A 807 14.14 -37.97 8.54
C THR A 807 12.90 -38.80 8.14
N GLY A 808 12.99 -40.12 8.16
CA GLY A 808 11.85 -41.01 8.00
C GLY A 808 12.06 -42.18 7.06
N GLN A 809 11.17 -43.15 7.21
CA GLN A 809 11.18 -44.40 6.45
C GLN A 809 9.84 -44.62 5.74
N GLY A 810 9.91 -45.20 4.53
CA GLY A 810 8.73 -45.46 3.71
C GLY A 810 8.83 -44.90 2.30
N THR A 811 7.73 -44.95 1.56
CA THR A 811 7.69 -44.55 0.13
C THR A 811 6.53 -43.64 -0.22
N ASP A 812 5.50 -43.59 0.59
CA ASP A 812 4.26 -42.86 0.31
C ASP A 812 4.20 -41.51 1.04
N PHE A 813 5.18 -40.66 0.79
CA PHE A 813 5.35 -39.40 1.47
C PHE A 813 4.54 -38.26 0.86
N ILE A 814 4.18 -37.29 1.70
CA ILE A 814 3.77 -35.94 1.27
C ILE A 814 5.00 -35.26 0.67
N LYS A 815 4.83 -34.46 -0.37
CA LYS A 815 5.91 -33.64 -0.93
C LYS A 815 6.25 -32.51 0.01
N VAL A 816 7.53 -32.34 0.31
CA VAL A 816 8.05 -31.29 1.18
C VAL A 816 8.96 -30.36 0.37
N ARG A 817 8.76 -29.08 0.51
CA ARG A 817 9.58 -28.02 -0.04
C ARG A 817 10.19 -27.23 1.10
N LEU A 818 11.51 -27.14 1.09
CA LEU A 818 12.29 -26.37 2.04
C LEU A 818 12.76 -25.12 1.30
N VAL A 819 12.51 -23.97 1.86
CA VAL A 819 12.97 -22.68 1.32
C VAL A 819 13.77 -22.02 2.43
N GLY A 820 15.10 -21.95 2.26
CA GLY A 820 16.00 -21.41 3.28
C GLY A 820 15.70 -19.95 3.56
N GLY A 821 16.05 -19.08 2.66
CA GLY A 821 15.83 -17.66 2.82
C GLY A 821 17.07 -16.83 2.54
N GLN A 822 17.36 -15.86 3.38
CA GLN A 822 18.37 -14.84 3.04
C GLN A 822 19.81 -15.22 3.39
N ASN A 823 20.05 -15.90 4.48
CA ASN A 823 21.41 -16.09 5.03
C ASN A 823 21.97 -17.50 4.71
N LYS A 824 22.75 -18.07 5.60
CA LYS A 824 23.39 -19.36 5.40
C LYS A 824 22.56 -20.46 6.06
N ASP A 825 22.07 -21.40 5.28
CA ASP A 825 21.21 -22.47 5.77
C ASP A 825 21.89 -23.83 5.77
N THR A 826 21.46 -24.70 6.69
CA THR A 826 21.97 -26.05 6.82
C THR A 826 20.90 -27.10 6.53
N TYR A 827 21.20 -28.04 5.63
CA TYR A 827 20.27 -29.08 5.19
C TYR A 827 20.79 -30.49 5.49
N ASN A 828 20.15 -31.20 6.42
CA ASN A 828 20.39 -32.61 6.71
C ASN A 828 19.21 -33.47 6.23
N VAL A 829 19.20 -33.87 4.97
CA VAL A 829 18.12 -34.64 4.36
C VAL A 829 18.49 -36.10 4.28
N GLN A 830 18.12 -36.94 5.28
CA GLN A 830 18.43 -38.37 5.33
C GLN A 830 17.59 -39.18 4.33
N ASN A 831 16.37 -38.79 4.04
CA ASN A 831 15.53 -39.38 2.99
C ASN A 831 15.02 -38.28 2.04
N GLY A 832 15.58 -38.24 0.83
CA GLY A 832 15.26 -37.18 -0.16
C GLY A 832 14.06 -37.44 -1.05
N LYS A 833 13.33 -38.57 -0.89
CA LYS A 833 12.17 -38.86 -1.73
C LYS A 833 11.09 -37.77 -1.54
N LYS A 834 10.67 -37.11 -2.63
CA LYS A 834 9.70 -36.01 -2.61
C LYS A 834 10.12 -34.81 -1.74
N VAL A 835 11.42 -34.58 -1.57
CA VAL A 835 11.97 -33.39 -0.95
C VAL A 835 12.57 -32.48 -2.02
N VAL A 836 12.25 -31.19 -1.98
CA VAL A 836 12.82 -30.17 -2.85
C VAL A 836 13.34 -29.03 -1.98
N VAL A 837 14.60 -28.69 -2.16
CA VAL A 837 15.24 -27.56 -1.48
C VAL A 837 15.36 -26.41 -2.47
N TYR A 838 14.94 -25.23 -2.06
CA TYR A 838 15.12 -23.96 -2.76
C TYR A 838 16.00 -23.07 -1.92
N ASP A 839 17.04 -22.50 -2.53
CA ASP A 839 17.91 -21.58 -1.84
C ASP A 839 18.76 -20.76 -2.81
N PHE A 840 19.42 -19.72 -2.29
CA PHE A 840 20.35 -18.90 -3.06
C PHE A 840 21.61 -19.66 -3.44
N LYS A 841 21.99 -19.58 -4.71
CA LYS A 841 23.19 -20.22 -5.25
C LYS A 841 24.48 -19.60 -4.72
N THR A 842 24.48 -18.28 -4.49
CA THR A 842 25.63 -17.49 -4.05
C THR A 842 25.83 -17.46 -2.54
N LYS A 843 24.90 -18.00 -1.76
CA LYS A 843 25.06 -18.13 -0.30
C LYS A 843 25.87 -19.40 0.04
N GLU A 844 26.57 -19.38 1.17
CA GLU A 844 27.42 -20.47 1.63
C GLU A 844 26.59 -21.56 2.38
N ASN A 845 25.50 -22.02 1.75
CA ASN A 845 24.61 -23.03 2.32
C ASN A 845 25.30 -24.38 2.51
N GLU A 846 25.04 -25.05 3.63
CA GLU A 846 25.63 -26.32 3.98
C GLU A 846 24.68 -27.49 3.70
N PHE A 847 25.14 -28.46 2.92
CA PHE A 847 24.41 -29.68 2.63
C PHE A 847 25.12 -30.88 3.30
N VAL A 848 24.74 -31.20 4.55
CA VAL A 848 25.27 -32.36 5.30
C VAL A 848 25.07 -33.65 4.54
N THR A 849 23.91 -33.78 3.87
CA THR A 849 23.64 -34.86 2.92
C THR A 849 23.20 -34.26 1.59
N LYS A 850 23.53 -34.93 0.48
CA LYS A 850 23.16 -34.49 -0.88
C LYS A 850 21.90 -35.20 -1.41
N ARG A 851 20.98 -35.58 -0.55
CA ARG A 851 19.73 -36.25 -0.94
C ARG A 851 18.61 -35.26 -1.18
N GLY A 852 17.67 -35.59 -2.07
CA GLY A 852 16.60 -34.71 -2.51
C GLY A 852 16.96 -33.85 -3.74
N LEU A 853 15.95 -33.21 -4.32
CA LEU A 853 16.12 -32.29 -5.44
C LEU A 853 16.52 -30.92 -4.92
N ARG A 854 17.60 -30.35 -5.44
CA ARG A 854 18.07 -29.01 -5.08
C ARG A 854 17.85 -28.07 -6.25
N LYS A 855 17.21 -26.93 -5.99
CA LYS A 855 16.96 -25.84 -6.93
C LYS A 855 17.62 -24.58 -6.41
N LEU A 856 18.93 -24.50 -6.56
CA LEU A 856 19.74 -23.38 -6.15
C LEU A 856 19.74 -22.34 -7.26
N THR A 857 19.26 -21.15 -6.97
CA THR A 857 19.16 -20.04 -7.91
C THR A 857 19.28 -18.70 -7.19
N ASP A 858 19.86 -17.70 -7.84
CA ASP A 858 19.88 -16.34 -7.33
C ASP A 858 18.60 -15.55 -7.70
N ASN A 859 17.61 -16.22 -8.30
CA ASN A 859 16.28 -15.63 -8.47
C ASN A 859 15.65 -15.36 -7.11
N TYR A 860 15.52 -14.08 -6.78
CA TYR A 860 15.11 -13.62 -5.47
C TYR A 860 13.71 -14.14 -5.08
N GLU A 861 12.75 -14.02 -6.01
CA GLU A 861 11.36 -14.40 -5.75
C GLU A 861 11.16 -15.91 -5.50
N THR A 862 12.09 -16.74 -5.97
CA THR A 862 12.03 -18.20 -5.72
C THR A 862 12.34 -18.54 -4.26
N ASN A 863 13.22 -17.76 -3.62
CA ASN A 863 13.81 -18.05 -2.32
C ASN A 863 13.16 -17.29 -1.16
N VAL A 864 12.19 -16.42 -1.42
CA VAL A 864 11.55 -15.55 -0.41
C VAL A 864 10.07 -15.90 -0.23
N TYR A 865 9.60 -15.81 1.00
CA TYR A 865 8.19 -15.95 1.34
C TYR A 865 7.40 -14.69 0.94
N ASP A 866 6.30 -14.92 0.25
CA ASP A 866 5.31 -13.88 -0.06
C ASP A 866 3.92 -14.51 0.04
N TYR A 867 3.12 -14.10 1.02
CA TYR A 867 1.82 -14.71 1.26
C TYR A 867 0.81 -14.45 0.13
N LYS A 868 0.96 -13.35 -0.61
CA LYS A 868 0.11 -13.03 -1.77
C LYS A 868 0.46 -13.87 -2.99
N LYS A 869 1.70 -14.33 -3.10
CA LYS A 869 2.17 -15.23 -4.17
C LYS A 869 1.96 -16.69 -3.77
N LEU A 870 0.76 -17.20 -4.04
CA LEU A 870 0.39 -18.58 -3.75
C LEU A 870 1.13 -19.55 -4.69
N LYS A 871 2.45 -19.75 -4.48
CA LYS A 871 3.33 -20.58 -5.33
C LYS A 871 2.82 -22.03 -5.51
N TYR A 872 2.03 -22.52 -4.60
CA TYR A 872 1.41 -23.85 -4.65
C TYR A 872 0.09 -23.88 -5.44
N ASN A 873 -0.47 -22.75 -5.83
CA ASN A 873 -1.74 -22.62 -6.54
C ASN A 873 -1.54 -22.16 -8.01
N SER A 874 -0.42 -22.52 -8.61
CA SER A 874 0.08 -22.01 -9.90
C SER A 874 -0.71 -22.40 -11.16
N ASN A 875 -1.92 -22.95 -11.04
CA ASN A 875 -2.69 -23.45 -12.20
C ASN A 875 -3.84 -22.51 -12.63
N LEU A 876 -3.89 -21.28 -12.17
CA LEU A 876 -4.85 -20.31 -12.66
C LEU A 876 -4.21 -19.44 -13.75
N LEU A 877 -4.11 -19.96 -14.96
CA LEU A 877 -3.86 -19.17 -16.16
C LEU A 877 -5.16 -18.45 -16.51
N ILE A 878 -5.27 -17.19 -16.11
CA ILE A 878 -6.27 -16.28 -16.69
C ILE A 878 -5.54 -15.53 -17.80
N PRO A 879 -5.80 -15.80 -19.08
CA PRO A 879 -5.30 -14.95 -20.14
C PRO A 879 -6.00 -13.59 -19.99
N SER A 880 -5.28 -12.57 -19.61
CA SER A 880 -5.74 -11.20 -19.69
C SER A 880 -5.21 -10.58 -20.98
N PHE A 881 -6.09 -10.11 -21.82
CA PHE A 881 -5.76 -9.26 -22.96
C PHE A 881 -6.07 -7.82 -22.53
N GLY A 882 -5.05 -6.99 -22.43
CA GLY A 882 -5.18 -5.58 -22.17
C GLY A 882 -4.44 -4.79 -23.24
N SER A 883 -5.05 -3.74 -23.73
CA SER A 883 -4.39 -2.72 -24.55
C SER A 883 -4.46 -1.43 -23.76
N ASN A 884 -3.32 -0.83 -23.50
CA ASN A 884 -3.19 0.48 -22.88
C ASN A 884 -2.43 1.38 -23.86
N PRO A 885 -2.92 2.60 -24.14
CA PRO A 885 -2.22 3.55 -25.02
C PRO A 885 -0.78 3.83 -24.60
N ASP A 886 -0.48 3.71 -23.29
CA ASP A 886 0.84 3.97 -22.74
C ASP A 886 1.78 2.76 -22.78
N ASP A 887 1.26 1.53 -22.73
CA ASP A 887 2.04 0.30 -22.62
C ASP A 887 1.98 -0.57 -23.91
N GLY A 888 1.09 -0.24 -24.87
CA GLY A 888 0.85 -1.05 -26.06
C GLY A 888 0.04 -2.34 -25.77
N PHE A 889 0.25 -3.38 -26.59
CA PHE A 889 -0.40 -4.69 -26.47
C PHE A 889 0.36 -5.59 -25.52
#